data_193b2a1d1d3f09b1b3d93c5842b41e77
#
_entry.id   193b2a1d1d3f09b1b3d93c5842b41e77
#
_cell.length_a   1.000
_cell.length_b   1.000
_cell.length_c   1.000
_cell.angle_alpha   90.00
_cell.angle_beta   90.00
_cell.angle_gamma   90.00
#
_symmetry.space_group_name_H-M   'P 1'
#
loop_
_entity.id
_entity.type
_entity.pdbx_description
1 polymer ?
#
loop_
_entity_poly.entity_id
_entity_poly.type
_entity_poly.pdbx_seq_one_letter_code
_entity_poly.pdbx_strand_id
1 'polypeptide(L)'
;MDLRPDGESTLFVNGQEFGTYRASWVTQKHHFIEDNVLSTAAVAGTEYEILMETYAGHYYPESPDGGCATGPVLPGSYQDPLEEGRRRTLGVCTFGIWNEDAYQLWMDADTLKQVLDKLDPNSLRAAKIAEALENFTLAVDFEQDEAGRIASYRAGREALKPALEAKNGSTTPVFYAVGNAHIDLAWLWPMAETHRKTERTFAAQLRLLEEYPEYKYIQSQPAAYEMCRKYYPELFQRIKEAVKDGKWIAEGAMWVEPDTNMASGEALIRQLLYGKKYYREEFGVDSQMLWLPDTFGYTAALPQILKSCGVKYLVTQKIFWSYNEGEQFPYHYFYWEGMDGSKITSFLPTSYTYRTDPSELIGVWENRSQKRDLDAFLLPFGYGDGGGGPARDYLEYAKREKDLEGCPKVKQESPITFFKDMEAEGGPKHTYTGELYFSAHRGTYTSQAMVKQNNRRCELSMRELELWSTLAALKGKAYPAEAVERLWKEVLLHQFHDILPGSSIARVYQEAEKAFHAILDESHELTEKALQSLTEGENGITVGNSLGFAYETVLELPESFAAGAKTKEGKEIPTEKIGDKVYGLAELPAYGMVSLVPAEEQTKAEDEVVLTQVGETYVLENRQVKAVVDGKGEVISFVLKTSGREFAAEPLNRFHLYKDVPRLFDAWDIDSNYKEQEITAAEDVKVSVLQAGSLRSVLKVTGRISNSSFVQYIRLDAESTRLEFETVIDWKELHRLLKVAFPVRVFAENGINEMQFGYVERPTRRSRTYDKDRFEVCNHRYSALCDGAHGAAVLNDCKYGISMNENALELTLLRAAAAPEMHADNREHHFTYAFTAWEGSFADSDVVRQGYELNVKPVVTNGTADAFSLFDVGKNNVILESVKLAEDGSGDLILRLYESRKAAVQTALSTSLPVAKAWSCTMLEEKEEELMVENHSISLDFRAFEIKTLRLKLA
;
A
#
# COMPACT_ATOMS: atom_id res chain seq x y z
N MET A 1 18.44 33.21 17.78
CA MET A 1 17.75 32.62 18.95
C MET A 1 17.79 31.10 18.79
N ASP A 2 18.27 30.42 19.81
CA ASP A 2 18.36 28.97 19.84
C ASP A 2 17.56 28.50 21.10
N LEU A 3 16.43 27.86 20.84
CA LEU A 3 15.60 27.23 21.87
C LEU A 3 15.79 25.72 21.69
N ARG A 4 16.07 25.02 22.77
CA ARG A 4 16.40 23.57 22.74
C ARG A 4 15.29 22.74 23.36
N PRO A 5 14.14 22.58 22.70
CA PRO A 5 13.14 21.65 23.12
C PRO A 5 13.64 20.21 22.91
N ASP A 6 13.29 19.34 23.84
CA ASP A 6 13.50 17.91 23.69
C ASP A 6 12.30 17.29 22.95
N GLY A 7 12.09 17.68 21.70
CA GLY A 7 10.99 17.27 20.87
C GLY A 7 10.77 18.19 19.68
N GLU A 8 9.81 17.84 18.82
CA GLU A 8 9.37 18.70 17.72
C GLU A 8 8.57 19.88 18.26
N SER A 9 8.80 21.07 17.72
CA SER A 9 8.13 22.27 18.23
C SER A 9 7.82 23.26 17.13
N THR A 10 6.70 23.96 17.29
CA THR A 10 6.37 25.18 16.54
C THR A 10 6.61 26.39 17.41
N LEU A 11 7.25 27.40 16.86
CA LEU A 11 7.59 28.65 17.51
C LEU A 11 6.73 29.79 16.98
N PHE A 12 6.07 30.49 17.86
CA PHE A 12 5.31 31.71 17.56
C PHE A 12 6.02 32.91 18.20
N VAL A 13 6.15 33.98 17.44
CA VAL A 13 6.67 35.27 17.93
C VAL A 13 5.60 36.33 17.71
N ASN A 14 5.20 36.99 18.79
CA ASN A 14 4.14 37.99 18.76
C ASN A 14 2.82 37.48 18.16
N GLY A 15 2.49 36.21 18.43
CA GLY A 15 1.28 35.56 17.95
C GLY A 15 1.33 35.06 16.50
N GLN A 16 2.42 35.29 15.78
CA GLN A 16 2.61 34.80 14.42
C GLN A 16 3.56 33.61 14.42
N GLU A 17 3.25 32.60 13.59
CA GLU A 17 4.15 31.50 13.36
C GLU A 17 5.51 32.01 12.84
N PHE A 18 6.59 31.58 13.49
CA PHE A 18 7.91 32.12 13.26
C PHE A 18 8.91 31.09 12.74
N GLY A 19 8.83 29.87 13.26
CA GLY A 19 9.74 28.81 12.87
C GLY A 19 9.46 27.52 13.61
N THR A 20 10.20 26.49 13.27
CA THR A 20 9.99 25.15 13.79
C THR A 20 11.31 24.53 14.24
N TYR A 21 11.23 23.70 15.29
CA TYR A 21 12.30 22.80 15.69
C TYR A 21 11.87 21.39 15.36
N ARG A 22 12.71 20.60 14.71
CA ARG A 22 12.39 19.28 14.22
C ARG A 22 13.40 18.24 14.66
N ALA A 23 12.94 17.01 14.82
CA ALA A 23 13.82 15.88 14.84
C ALA A 23 14.47 15.71 13.47
N SER A 24 15.75 15.51 13.40
CA SER A 24 16.45 15.21 12.14
C SER A 24 16.13 13.82 11.64
N TRP A 25 15.77 12.95 12.56
CA TRP A 25 15.34 11.59 12.34
C TRP A 25 14.29 11.24 13.37
N VAL A 26 13.44 10.26 13.04
CA VAL A 26 12.28 9.86 13.85
C VAL A 26 12.61 9.60 15.31
N THR A 27 13.83 9.24 15.57
CA THR A 27 14.18 8.59 16.83
C THR A 27 14.94 9.40 17.82
N GLN A 28 15.38 10.64 17.62
CA GLN A 28 15.98 11.36 18.76
C GLN A 28 17.07 12.40 18.49
N LYS A 29 17.58 12.55 17.26
CA LYS A 29 18.55 13.61 17.02
C LYS A 29 17.85 14.87 16.57
N HIS A 30 17.73 15.81 17.48
CA HIS A 30 17.16 17.11 17.17
C HIS A 30 18.21 17.93 16.43
N HIS A 31 17.91 18.37 15.20
CA HIS A 31 18.62 19.47 14.59
C HIS A 31 17.89 20.75 14.95
N PHE A 32 18.56 21.57 15.73
CA PHE A 32 18.09 22.91 16.02
C PHE A 32 18.24 23.75 14.75
N ILE A 33 17.22 24.51 14.40
CA ILE A 33 17.40 25.60 13.46
C ILE A 33 18.14 26.69 14.25
N GLU A 34 19.44 26.71 14.14
CA GLU A 34 20.33 27.59 14.91
C GLU A 34 20.16 29.06 14.54
N ASP A 35 19.54 29.35 13.43
CA ASP A 35 19.43 30.66 12.79
C ASP A 35 18.02 31.28 12.79
N ASN A 36 17.23 31.03 13.82
CA ASN A 36 15.96 31.76 14.00
C ASN A 36 16.24 33.26 14.24
N VAL A 37 16.21 34.00 13.13
CA VAL A 37 16.47 35.44 13.14
C VAL A 37 15.23 36.20 13.59
N LEU A 38 15.24 36.74 14.82
CA LEU A 38 14.14 37.55 15.33
C LEU A 38 14.03 38.93 14.65
N SER A 39 15.17 39.51 14.28
CA SER A 39 15.21 40.82 13.62
C SER A 39 16.56 40.97 12.89
N THR A 40 16.50 41.54 11.68
CA THR A 40 17.69 41.98 10.93
C THR A 40 18.15 43.39 11.34
N ALA A 41 17.33 44.10 12.13
CA ALA A 41 17.59 45.45 12.60
C ALA A 41 17.03 45.61 14.03
N ALA A 42 17.67 44.90 15.00
CA ALA A 42 17.22 44.89 16.38
C ALA A 42 17.30 46.30 17.01
N VAL A 43 16.23 46.69 17.68
CA VAL A 43 16.12 47.96 18.40
C VAL A 43 16.11 47.67 19.90
N ALA A 44 16.95 48.38 20.66
CA ALA A 44 17.01 48.24 22.11
C ALA A 44 15.65 48.56 22.76
N GLY A 45 15.19 47.69 23.65
CA GLY A 45 13.91 47.82 24.32
C GLY A 45 12.72 47.23 23.58
N THR A 46 12.90 46.59 22.40
CA THR A 46 11.84 45.82 21.77
C THR A 46 11.56 44.55 22.56
N GLU A 47 10.29 44.32 22.88
CA GLU A 47 9.81 43.10 23.55
C GLU A 47 9.27 42.11 22.51
N TYR A 48 9.61 40.85 22.69
CA TYR A 48 9.12 39.74 21.88
C TYR A 48 8.39 38.77 22.80
N GLU A 49 7.12 38.52 22.52
CA GLU A 49 6.38 37.42 23.11
C GLU A 49 6.69 36.12 22.33
N ILE A 50 7.25 35.13 23.02
CA ILE A 50 7.64 33.86 22.41
C ILE A 50 6.79 32.75 23.03
N LEU A 51 6.00 32.09 22.18
CA LEU A 51 5.23 30.91 22.53
C LEU A 51 5.79 29.72 21.77
N MET A 52 5.97 28.60 22.44
CA MET A 52 6.46 27.36 21.83
C MET A 52 5.48 26.22 22.14
N GLU A 53 4.88 25.64 21.11
CA GLU A 53 4.13 24.40 21.20
C GLU A 53 5.09 23.24 20.97
N THR A 54 5.22 22.33 21.93
CA THR A 54 6.18 21.23 21.87
C THR A 54 5.48 19.89 21.95
N TYR A 55 5.77 19.00 20.99
CA TYR A 55 5.39 17.61 21.03
C TYR A 55 6.52 16.78 21.62
N ALA A 56 6.29 16.17 22.78
CA ALA A 56 7.29 15.36 23.46
C ALA A 56 7.58 14.01 22.78
N GLY A 57 6.73 13.60 21.84
CA GLY A 57 6.87 12.37 21.08
C GLY A 57 6.60 11.10 21.88
N HIS A 58 6.71 9.96 21.23
CA HIS A 58 6.77 8.68 21.89
C HIS A 58 8.20 8.41 22.34
N TYR A 59 8.34 7.96 23.59
CA TYR A 59 9.62 7.45 24.06
C TYR A 59 9.75 5.98 23.66
N TYR A 60 10.76 5.68 22.87
CA TYR A 60 11.18 4.30 22.67
C TYR A 60 12.39 4.05 23.56
N PRO A 61 12.39 3.01 24.40
CA PRO A 61 13.59 2.65 25.11
C PRO A 61 14.66 2.34 24.06
N GLU A 62 15.79 3.02 24.15
CA GLU A 62 16.97 2.59 23.40
C GLU A 62 17.26 1.16 23.86
N SER A 63 17.41 0.23 22.91
CA SER A 63 17.97 -1.06 23.28
C SER A 63 19.36 -0.81 23.88
N PRO A 64 19.86 -1.66 24.77
CA PRO A 64 21.22 -1.56 25.29
C PRO A 64 22.29 -1.41 24.20
N ASP A 65 21.97 -1.87 22.98
CA ASP A 65 22.84 -1.85 21.79
C ASP A 65 22.57 -0.67 20.86
N GLY A 66 21.78 0.33 21.26
CA GLY A 66 21.40 1.47 20.41
C GLY A 66 20.38 1.12 19.34
N GLY A 67 19.58 0.06 19.51
CA GLY A 67 18.52 -0.35 18.60
C GLY A 67 17.41 0.70 18.55
N CYS A 68 16.89 0.91 17.34
CA CYS A 68 15.82 1.86 17.10
C CYS A 68 14.44 1.26 17.43
N ALA A 69 13.40 2.11 17.37
CA ALA A 69 12.00 1.76 17.55
C ALA A 69 11.47 0.67 16.59
N THR A 70 12.25 0.27 15.62
CA THR A 70 11.93 -0.73 14.62
C THR A 70 12.28 -2.16 15.03
N GLY A 71 12.96 -2.36 16.19
CA GLY A 71 13.31 -3.69 16.70
C GLY A 71 14.50 -4.36 15.98
N PRO A 72 14.76 -5.65 16.21
CA PRO A 72 13.94 -6.52 17.07
C PRO A 72 14.09 -6.23 18.55
N VAL A 73 13.02 -6.38 19.30
CA VAL A 73 13.03 -6.34 20.77
C VAL A 73 13.25 -7.78 21.27
N LEU A 74 14.42 -8.04 21.80
CA LEU A 74 14.76 -9.39 22.29
C LEU A 74 14.00 -9.71 23.58
N PRO A 75 13.63 -10.99 23.82
CA PRO A 75 13.01 -11.40 25.07
C PRO A 75 13.84 -10.99 26.29
N GLY A 76 13.21 -10.31 27.25
CA GLY A 76 13.84 -9.82 28.47
C GLY A 76 14.57 -8.48 28.37
N SER A 77 14.69 -7.89 27.16
CA SER A 77 15.25 -6.53 26.96
C SER A 77 14.18 -5.44 26.95
N TYR A 78 12.93 -5.84 26.98
CA TYR A 78 11.79 -4.90 26.88
C TYR A 78 11.61 -4.14 28.20
N GLN A 79 11.51 -2.81 28.09
CA GLN A 79 11.06 -1.94 29.18
C GLN A 79 9.82 -1.21 28.71
N ASP A 80 8.80 -1.17 29.55
CA ASP A 80 7.59 -0.40 29.27
C ASP A 80 7.95 1.07 29.00
N PRO A 81 7.61 1.63 27.83
CA PRO A 81 7.92 3.03 27.52
C PRO A 81 7.24 4.03 28.46
N LEU A 82 6.26 3.60 29.23
CA LEU A 82 5.52 4.40 30.20
C LEU A 82 6.12 4.33 31.61
N GLU A 83 7.40 3.99 31.79
CA GLU A 83 8.03 4.12 33.10
C GLU A 83 7.77 5.51 33.68
N GLU A 84 7.07 5.53 34.81
CA GLU A 84 6.76 6.74 35.55
C GLU A 84 8.04 7.52 35.91
N GLY A 85 8.15 8.74 35.39
CA GLY A 85 9.18 9.69 35.82
C GLY A 85 10.12 10.20 34.73
N ARG A 86 10.13 9.65 33.51
CA ARG A 86 10.87 10.27 32.41
C ARG A 86 10.10 11.47 31.87
N ARG A 87 10.71 12.65 32.02
CA ARG A 87 10.17 13.90 31.48
C ARG A 87 11.14 14.46 30.47
N ARG A 88 10.64 14.88 29.34
CA ARG A 88 11.40 15.67 28.40
C ARG A 88 11.56 17.08 28.95
N THR A 89 12.68 17.71 28.69
CA THR A 89 13.05 19.01 29.28
C THR A 89 13.44 19.98 28.18
N LEU A 90 13.29 21.26 28.47
CA LEU A 90 13.91 22.32 27.71
C LEU A 90 15.40 22.37 28.05
N GLY A 91 16.23 22.39 27.00
CA GLY A 91 17.63 22.73 27.16
C GLY A 91 17.85 24.20 27.43
N VAL A 92 19.10 24.62 27.45
CA VAL A 92 19.45 26.04 27.64
C VAL A 92 19.04 26.82 26.41
N CYS A 93 18.07 27.73 26.56
CA CYS A 93 17.68 28.64 25.50
C CYS A 93 18.66 29.80 25.39
N THR A 94 19.17 30.10 24.23
CA THR A 94 20.10 31.18 24.00
C THR A 94 19.62 32.11 22.89
N PHE A 95 20.00 33.36 22.95
CA PHE A 95 19.87 34.31 21.85
C PHE A 95 21.05 35.27 21.84
N GLY A 96 21.38 35.73 20.67
CA GLY A 96 22.54 36.60 20.46
C GLY A 96 22.54 37.21 19.07
N ILE A 97 23.65 37.77 18.69
CA ILE A 97 23.85 38.33 17.32
C ILE A 97 24.38 37.20 16.42
N TRP A 98 23.66 36.93 15.32
CA TRP A 98 24.11 36.01 14.29
C TRP A 98 25.22 36.65 13.46
N ASN A 99 26.34 35.95 13.27
CA ASN A 99 27.45 36.41 12.46
C ASN A 99 27.44 35.70 11.10
N GLU A 100 26.80 36.32 10.13
CA GLU A 100 26.70 35.78 8.77
C GLU A 100 28.04 35.62 8.08
N ASP A 101 29.01 36.53 8.32
CA ASP A 101 30.36 36.44 7.74
C ASP A 101 31.14 35.22 8.23
N ALA A 102 30.95 34.86 9.53
CA ALA A 102 31.56 33.65 10.09
C ALA A 102 30.89 32.39 9.53
N TYR A 103 29.55 32.38 9.44
CA TYR A 103 28.81 31.25 8.86
C TYR A 103 29.17 31.00 7.41
N GLN A 104 29.18 32.04 6.58
CA GLN A 104 29.51 31.93 5.18
C GLN A 104 31.00 31.53 4.96
N LEU A 105 31.91 31.98 5.82
CA LEU A 105 33.29 31.55 5.79
C LEU A 105 33.43 30.06 6.11
N TRP A 106 32.71 29.60 7.14
CA TRP A 106 32.67 28.17 7.49
C TRP A 106 32.15 27.32 6.33
N MET A 107 31.04 27.72 5.71
CA MET A 107 30.49 27.02 4.56
C MET A 107 31.45 26.97 3.36
N ASP A 108 32.16 28.09 3.09
CA ASP A 108 33.14 28.16 2.01
C ASP A 108 34.33 27.22 2.26
N ALA A 109 34.86 27.20 3.48
CA ALA A 109 36.00 26.37 3.86
C ALA A 109 35.63 24.88 3.92
N ASP A 110 34.48 24.57 4.50
CA ASP A 110 34.00 23.18 4.64
C ASP A 110 33.68 22.57 3.27
N THR A 111 33.04 23.32 2.36
CA THR A 111 32.79 22.88 0.99
C THR A 111 34.10 22.47 0.28
N LEU A 112 35.12 23.34 0.33
CA LEU A 112 36.42 23.05 -0.30
C LEU A 112 37.15 21.89 0.39
N LYS A 113 37.07 21.81 1.73
CA LYS A 113 37.68 20.71 2.49
C LYS A 113 37.08 19.38 2.10
N GLN A 114 35.76 19.28 1.97
CA GLN A 114 35.12 18.07 1.55
C GLN A 114 35.48 17.66 0.11
N VAL A 115 35.58 18.62 -0.83
CA VAL A 115 36.07 18.35 -2.19
C VAL A 115 37.50 17.84 -2.14
N LEU A 116 38.39 18.50 -1.37
CA LEU A 116 39.80 18.11 -1.23
C LEU A 116 39.94 16.67 -0.74
N ASP A 117 39.10 16.27 0.23
CA ASP A 117 39.15 14.94 0.82
C ASP A 117 38.78 13.80 -0.17
N LYS A 118 38.07 14.14 -1.25
CA LYS A 118 37.65 13.19 -2.29
C LYS A 118 38.55 13.20 -3.53
N LEU A 119 39.39 14.22 -3.71
CA LEU A 119 40.27 14.33 -4.89
C LEU A 119 41.52 13.45 -4.76
N ASP A 120 42.08 13.06 -5.91
CA ASP A 120 43.44 12.54 -5.98
C ASP A 120 44.39 13.57 -5.36
N PRO A 121 45.12 13.26 -4.28
CA PRO A 121 46.02 14.22 -3.61
C PRO A 121 47.16 14.71 -4.49
N ASN A 122 47.47 14.05 -5.59
CA ASN A 122 48.48 14.42 -6.55
C ASN A 122 47.93 15.34 -7.69
N SER A 123 46.63 15.60 -7.70
CA SER A 123 46.02 16.46 -8.71
C SER A 123 46.36 17.94 -8.48
N LEU A 124 46.44 18.71 -9.58
CA LEU A 124 46.64 20.16 -9.49
C LEU A 124 45.48 20.84 -8.76
N ARG A 125 44.24 20.29 -8.93
CA ARG A 125 43.07 20.80 -8.25
C ARG A 125 43.18 20.66 -6.71
N ALA A 126 43.62 19.49 -6.23
CA ALA A 126 43.87 19.29 -4.81
C ALA A 126 44.94 20.26 -4.26
N ALA A 127 46.03 20.46 -4.99
CA ALA A 127 47.09 21.44 -4.59
C ALA A 127 46.51 22.85 -4.52
N LYS A 128 45.67 23.28 -5.47
CA LYS A 128 45.07 24.62 -5.49
C LYS A 128 44.07 24.84 -4.37
N ILE A 129 43.28 23.84 -4.03
CA ILE A 129 42.36 23.90 -2.87
C ILE A 129 43.16 23.95 -1.57
N ALA A 130 44.21 23.12 -1.43
CA ALA A 130 45.06 23.12 -0.24
C ALA A 130 45.74 24.49 -0.03
N GLU A 131 46.26 25.11 -1.10
CA GLU A 131 46.84 26.46 -1.08
C GLU A 131 45.80 27.52 -0.65
N ALA A 132 44.56 27.43 -1.14
CA ALA A 132 43.50 28.35 -0.75
C ALA A 132 43.09 28.19 0.73
N LEU A 133 43.02 26.95 1.21
CA LEU A 133 42.73 26.65 2.61
C LEU A 133 43.89 27.11 3.54
N GLU A 134 45.14 26.98 3.12
CA GLU A 134 46.27 27.51 3.86
C GLU A 134 46.19 29.05 3.94
N ASN A 135 45.97 29.72 2.83
CA ASN A 135 45.84 31.18 2.78
C ASN A 135 44.66 31.70 3.62
N PHE A 136 43.56 30.95 3.66
CA PHE A 136 42.42 31.24 4.55
C PHE A 136 42.81 31.19 6.02
N THR A 137 43.56 30.16 6.47
CA THR A 137 44.00 30.07 7.87
C THR A 137 44.95 31.18 8.29
N LEU A 138 45.72 31.72 7.33
CA LEU A 138 46.63 32.86 7.58
C LEU A 138 45.90 34.22 7.60
N ALA A 139 44.71 34.29 6.95
CA ALA A 139 43.92 35.53 6.86
C ALA A 139 42.99 35.73 8.08
N VAL A 140 42.56 34.65 8.73
CA VAL A 140 41.60 34.71 9.84
C VAL A 140 42.35 34.94 11.17
N ASP A 141 41.90 35.93 11.91
CA ASP A 141 42.51 36.29 13.23
C ASP A 141 41.44 36.39 14.31
N PHE A 142 41.42 35.42 15.25
CA PHE A 142 40.47 35.34 16.35
C PHE A 142 40.87 36.27 17.54
N GLU A 143 42.09 36.83 17.55
CA GLU A 143 42.58 37.66 18.65
C GLU A 143 42.14 39.13 18.50
N GLN A 144 41.62 39.52 17.34
CA GLN A 144 41.10 40.84 17.07
C GLN A 144 39.83 41.19 17.84
N ASP A 145 39.48 42.43 17.94
CA ASP A 145 38.17 42.87 18.39
C ASP A 145 37.07 42.39 17.38
N GLU A 146 35.81 42.59 17.73
CA GLU A 146 34.69 42.09 16.89
C GLU A 146 34.75 42.62 15.46
N ALA A 147 35.04 43.89 15.28
CA ALA A 147 35.15 44.48 13.95
C ALA A 147 36.34 43.90 13.14
N GLY A 148 37.47 43.73 13.80
CA GLY A 148 38.66 43.12 13.26
C GLY A 148 38.45 41.65 12.91
N ARG A 149 37.77 40.88 13.75
CA ARG A 149 37.39 39.48 13.44
C ARG A 149 36.49 39.39 12.20
N ILE A 150 35.46 40.22 12.12
CA ILE A 150 34.57 40.24 10.94
C ILE A 150 35.37 40.61 9.67
N ALA A 151 36.25 41.57 9.74
CA ALA A 151 37.11 41.91 8.61
C ALA A 151 38.04 40.74 8.23
N SER A 152 38.59 40.00 9.19
CA SER A 152 39.40 38.81 8.95
C SER A 152 38.61 37.67 8.34
N TYR A 153 37.36 37.47 8.72
CA TYR A 153 36.47 36.47 8.11
C TYR A 153 36.22 36.79 6.63
N ARG A 154 35.98 38.07 6.29
CA ARG A 154 35.83 38.49 4.89
C ARG A 154 37.11 38.30 4.10
N ALA A 155 38.28 38.59 4.68
CA ALA A 155 39.59 38.33 4.05
C ALA A 155 39.80 36.83 3.83
N GLY A 156 39.41 35.99 4.79
CA GLY A 156 39.44 34.51 4.63
C GLY A 156 38.59 34.02 3.45
N ARG A 157 37.38 34.59 3.29
CA ARG A 157 36.51 34.29 2.16
C ARG A 157 37.09 34.69 0.83
N GLU A 158 37.72 35.85 0.74
CA GLU A 158 38.42 36.28 -0.50
C GLU A 158 39.60 35.37 -0.83
N ALA A 159 40.30 34.79 0.16
CA ALA A 159 41.34 33.79 -0.07
C ALA A 159 40.81 32.47 -0.62
N LEU A 160 39.61 32.06 -0.24
CA LEU A 160 38.95 30.82 -0.71
C LEU A 160 38.30 30.99 -2.11
N LYS A 161 37.90 32.20 -2.47
CA LYS A 161 37.10 32.53 -3.65
C LYS A 161 37.65 31.97 -4.97
N PRO A 162 38.96 32.06 -5.30
CA PRO A 162 39.46 31.50 -6.55
C PRO A 162 39.26 29.98 -6.68
N ALA A 163 39.32 29.26 -5.55
CA ALA A 163 39.09 27.83 -5.53
C ALA A 163 37.61 27.49 -5.66
N LEU A 164 36.68 28.30 -5.07
CA LEU A 164 35.25 28.15 -5.18
C LEU A 164 34.70 28.49 -6.57
N GLU A 165 35.34 29.45 -7.28
CA GLU A 165 34.89 29.90 -8.60
C GLU A 165 35.46 29.05 -9.77
N ALA A 166 36.33 28.08 -9.48
CA ALA A 166 36.86 27.17 -10.49
C ALA A 166 35.77 26.28 -11.07
N LYS A 167 35.73 26.16 -12.41
CA LYS A 167 34.62 25.55 -13.15
C LYS A 167 34.93 24.14 -13.61
N ASN A 168 33.92 23.32 -13.66
CA ASN A 168 33.94 21.95 -14.15
C ASN A 168 34.17 21.88 -15.68
N GLY A 169 34.64 20.73 -16.13
CA GLY A 169 34.70 20.37 -17.55
C GLY A 169 33.35 19.97 -18.13
N SER A 170 33.34 19.64 -19.43
CA SER A 170 32.13 19.31 -20.19
C SER A 170 31.52 17.94 -19.85
N THR A 171 32.30 17.05 -19.23
CA THR A 171 31.89 15.66 -18.90
C THR A 171 31.45 15.49 -17.44
N THR A 172 31.28 16.58 -16.72
CA THR A 172 30.84 16.54 -15.32
C THR A 172 29.33 16.30 -15.25
N PRO A 173 28.87 15.34 -14.44
CA PRO A 173 27.43 15.02 -14.29
C PRO A 173 26.65 16.17 -13.69
N VAL A 174 25.35 16.20 -14.01
CA VAL A 174 24.42 17.21 -13.48
C VAL A 174 23.44 16.55 -12.50
N PHE A 175 23.36 17.08 -11.29
CA PHE A 175 22.40 16.67 -10.29
C PHE A 175 21.22 17.65 -10.29
N TYR A 176 20.04 17.14 -10.59
CA TYR A 176 18.77 17.86 -10.45
C TYR A 176 18.29 17.71 -9.02
N ALA A 177 18.59 18.71 -8.20
CA ALA A 177 18.31 18.71 -6.78
C ALA A 177 16.93 19.32 -6.48
N VAL A 178 16.12 18.63 -5.71
CA VAL A 178 14.82 19.11 -5.24
C VAL A 178 14.68 18.85 -3.76
N GLY A 179 14.30 19.88 -2.98
CA GLY A 179 14.00 19.70 -1.57
C GLY A 179 12.78 18.80 -1.38
N ASN A 180 12.88 17.88 -0.43
CA ASN A 180 11.82 16.93 -0.11
C ASN A 180 11.72 16.74 1.40
N ALA A 181 10.51 16.61 1.91
CA ALA A 181 10.22 16.23 3.28
C ALA A 181 9.21 15.10 3.25
N HIS A 182 9.67 13.86 3.37
CA HIS A 182 8.76 12.74 3.53
C HIS A 182 8.07 12.85 4.90
N ILE A 183 6.73 12.83 4.91
CA ILE A 183 5.91 12.87 6.11
C ILE A 183 5.10 11.59 6.15
N ASP A 184 5.43 10.71 7.09
CA ASP A 184 4.57 9.59 7.39
C ASP A 184 3.27 10.13 8.01
N LEU A 185 2.12 9.77 7.40
CA LEU A 185 0.82 10.23 7.89
C LEU A 185 0.46 9.62 9.24
N ALA A 186 0.99 8.46 9.53
CA ALA A 186 1.05 7.83 10.84
C ALA A 186 2.14 6.76 10.82
N TRP A 187 2.90 6.63 11.89
CA TRP A 187 3.92 5.59 12.05
C TRP A 187 4.30 5.44 13.52
N LEU A 188 5.36 6.14 13.98
CA LEU A 188 5.76 6.22 15.38
C LEU A 188 5.01 7.34 16.13
N TRP A 189 4.02 7.90 15.49
CA TRP A 189 3.10 8.93 16.01
C TRP A 189 1.70 8.73 15.40
N PRO A 190 0.64 9.19 16.09
CA PRO A 190 -0.73 9.10 15.59
C PRO A 190 -1.03 10.20 14.55
N MET A 191 -2.12 10.03 13.80
CA MET A 191 -2.59 10.99 12.80
C MET A 191 -2.75 12.42 13.34
N ALA A 192 -3.17 12.56 14.59
CA ALA A 192 -3.30 13.86 15.25
C ALA A 192 -1.98 14.65 15.33
N GLU A 193 -0.83 13.95 15.41
CA GLU A 193 0.47 14.61 15.35
C GLU A 193 0.87 14.99 13.93
N THR A 194 0.42 14.25 12.93
CA THR A 194 0.65 14.59 11.53
C THR A 194 0.02 15.92 11.15
N HIS A 195 -1.13 16.27 11.74
CA HIS A 195 -1.72 17.61 11.57
C HIS A 195 -0.73 18.72 11.96
N ARG A 196 0.03 18.52 13.05
CA ARG A 196 1.07 19.47 13.49
C ARG A 196 2.33 19.39 12.65
N LYS A 197 2.73 18.18 12.22
CA LYS A 197 3.89 17.99 11.35
C LYS A 197 3.71 18.71 10.00
N THR A 198 2.50 18.68 9.41
CA THR A 198 2.24 19.41 8.17
C THR A 198 2.45 20.92 8.34
N GLU A 199 1.99 21.49 9.46
CA GLU A 199 2.24 22.90 9.77
C GLU A 199 3.73 23.20 9.88
N ARG A 200 4.43 22.47 10.76
CA ARG A 200 5.86 22.68 11.01
C ARG A 200 6.70 22.55 9.75
N THR A 201 6.46 21.51 8.97
CA THR A 201 7.21 21.25 7.74
C THR A 201 6.90 22.30 6.67
N PHE A 202 5.63 22.56 6.42
CA PHE A 202 5.22 23.47 5.34
C PHE A 202 5.63 24.91 5.59
N ALA A 203 5.45 25.39 6.82
CA ALA A 203 5.90 26.72 7.22
C ALA A 203 7.42 26.91 7.08
N ALA A 204 8.18 25.93 7.54
CA ALA A 204 9.64 25.97 7.43
C ALA A 204 10.12 25.95 5.96
N GLN A 205 9.49 25.14 5.10
CA GLN A 205 9.89 25.10 3.70
C GLN A 205 9.47 26.38 2.94
N LEU A 206 8.31 26.96 3.24
CA LEU A 206 7.93 28.27 2.69
C LEU A 206 8.92 29.37 3.04
N ARG A 207 9.40 29.39 4.28
CA ARG A 207 10.41 30.34 4.73
C ARG A 207 11.72 30.18 3.93
N LEU A 208 12.20 28.94 3.73
CA LEU A 208 13.38 28.69 2.90
C LEU A 208 13.17 29.09 1.44
N LEU A 209 11.95 28.93 0.88
CA LEU A 209 11.62 29.40 -0.48
C LEU A 209 11.63 30.93 -0.60
N GLU A 210 11.38 31.65 0.49
CA GLU A 210 11.49 33.10 0.55
C GLU A 210 12.96 33.56 0.61
N GLU A 211 13.80 32.83 1.39
CA GLU A 211 15.21 33.16 1.58
C GLU A 211 16.10 32.77 0.38
N TYR A 212 15.76 31.69 -0.33
CA TYR A 212 16.52 31.13 -1.45
C TYR A 212 15.69 31.13 -2.76
N PRO A 213 15.82 32.11 -3.61
CA PRO A 213 15.00 32.25 -4.83
C PRO A 213 15.12 31.09 -5.82
N GLU A 214 16.27 30.42 -5.86
CA GLU A 214 16.55 29.26 -6.71
C GLU A 214 15.98 27.95 -6.17
N TYR A 215 15.61 27.92 -4.88
CA TYR A 215 15.15 26.70 -4.21
C TYR A 215 13.84 26.17 -4.81
N LYS A 216 13.76 24.85 -4.95
CA LYS A 216 12.57 24.12 -5.37
C LYS A 216 12.26 23.05 -4.32
N TYR A 217 11.02 22.99 -3.90
CA TYR A 217 10.54 22.03 -2.91
C TYR A 217 9.37 21.24 -3.47
N ILE A 218 9.41 19.88 -3.33
CA ILE A 218 8.34 18.99 -3.72
C ILE A 218 7.60 18.46 -2.49
N GLN A 219 6.28 18.42 -2.57
CA GLN A 219 5.41 17.76 -1.61
C GLN A 219 4.32 16.97 -2.31
N SER A 220 4.21 15.72 -1.93
CA SER A 220 3.15 14.78 -2.33
C SER A 220 1.97 14.83 -1.35
N GLN A 221 1.06 13.87 -1.48
CA GLN A 221 -0.02 13.53 -0.55
C GLN A 221 -1.08 14.64 -0.33
N PRO A 222 -2.10 14.72 -1.22
CA PRO A 222 -3.27 15.58 -1.04
C PRO A 222 -3.91 15.51 0.35
N ALA A 223 -3.88 14.34 1.01
CA ALA A 223 -4.39 14.21 2.38
C ALA A 223 -3.63 15.13 3.37
N ALA A 224 -2.31 15.28 3.22
CA ALA A 224 -1.53 16.20 4.06
C ALA A 224 -1.88 17.68 3.79
N TYR A 225 -2.10 18.02 2.51
CA TYR A 225 -2.58 19.37 2.15
C TYR A 225 -3.99 19.63 2.69
N GLU A 226 -4.87 18.64 2.67
CA GLU A 226 -6.22 18.76 3.24
C GLU A 226 -6.19 18.98 4.75
N MET A 227 -5.27 18.33 5.47
CA MET A 227 -5.02 18.58 6.88
C MET A 227 -4.57 20.03 7.09
N CYS A 228 -3.61 20.51 6.29
CA CYS A 228 -3.15 21.89 6.33
C CYS A 228 -4.30 22.88 6.01
N ARG A 229 -5.07 22.64 4.97
CA ARG A 229 -6.23 23.47 4.59
C ARG A 229 -7.23 23.61 5.73
N LYS A 230 -7.52 22.50 6.40
CA LYS A 230 -8.51 22.43 7.48
C LYS A 230 -8.05 23.14 8.77
N TYR A 231 -6.81 22.94 9.17
CA TYR A 231 -6.31 23.39 10.48
C TYR A 231 -5.48 24.67 10.39
N TYR A 232 -4.86 24.96 9.23
CA TYR A 232 -3.95 26.09 9.01
C TYR A 232 -4.25 26.79 7.67
N PRO A 233 -5.46 27.37 7.49
CA PRO A 233 -5.91 27.88 6.19
C PRO A 233 -5.07 29.02 5.63
N GLU A 234 -4.46 29.86 6.48
CA GLU A 234 -3.56 30.94 6.03
C GLU A 234 -2.26 30.37 5.46
N LEU A 235 -1.70 29.37 6.10
CA LEU A 235 -0.52 28.65 5.61
C LEU A 235 -0.81 27.98 4.26
N PHE A 236 -1.98 27.37 4.12
CA PHE A 236 -2.41 26.75 2.86
C PHE A 236 -2.50 27.75 1.71
N GLN A 237 -2.95 29.00 1.97
CA GLN A 237 -2.96 30.04 0.93
C GLN A 237 -1.54 30.44 0.49
N ARG A 238 -0.60 30.57 1.41
CA ARG A 238 0.83 30.80 1.09
C ARG A 238 1.42 29.69 0.23
N ILE A 239 1.04 28.43 0.50
CA ILE A 239 1.43 27.29 -0.33
C ILE A 239 0.88 27.44 -1.76
N LYS A 240 -0.40 27.80 -1.91
CA LYS A 240 -1.00 28.04 -3.25
C LYS A 240 -0.26 29.13 -4.03
N GLU A 241 0.17 30.19 -3.38
CA GLU A 241 0.99 31.23 -4.00
C GLU A 241 2.35 30.69 -4.44
N ALA A 242 3.04 29.93 -3.58
CA ALA A 242 4.32 29.33 -3.91
C ALA A 242 4.24 28.29 -5.04
N VAL A 243 3.12 27.54 -5.14
CA VAL A 243 2.83 26.66 -6.29
C VAL A 243 2.68 27.46 -7.57
N LYS A 244 1.92 28.56 -7.54
CA LYS A 244 1.72 29.45 -8.69
C LYS A 244 3.03 30.05 -9.17
N ASP A 245 3.96 30.37 -8.26
CA ASP A 245 5.28 30.90 -8.55
C ASP A 245 6.26 29.80 -9.05
N GLY A 246 5.84 28.56 -9.10
CA GLY A 246 6.64 27.42 -9.54
C GLY A 246 7.83 27.08 -8.61
N LYS A 247 7.77 27.52 -7.35
CA LYS A 247 8.75 27.22 -6.30
C LYS A 247 8.38 25.98 -5.51
N TRP A 248 7.11 25.86 -5.15
CA TRP A 248 6.54 24.69 -4.53
C TRP A 248 5.93 23.77 -5.59
N ILE A 249 6.39 22.52 -5.64
CA ILE A 249 5.99 21.55 -6.64
C ILE A 249 4.96 20.61 -6.00
N ALA A 250 3.69 20.84 -6.33
CA ALA A 250 2.57 20.01 -5.90
C ALA A 250 2.41 18.84 -6.89
N GLU A 251 3.11 17.73 -6.64
CA GLU A 251 3.14 16.52 -7.47
C GLU A 251 3.10 15.28 -6.57
N GLY A 252 2.66 14.13 -7.12
CA GLY A 252 2.60 12.85 -6.40
C GLY A 252 1.41 11.99 -6.82
N ALA A 253 0.47 12.57 -7.54
CA ALA A 253 -0.68 11.98 -8.19
C ALA A 253 -1.73 11.31 -7.27
N MET A 254 -1.33 10.50 -6.29
CA MET A 254 -2.21 9.74 -5.39
C MET A 254 -2.65 10.56 -4.16
N TRP A 255 -3.78 10.18 -3.56
CA TRP A 255 -4.35 10.81 -2.37
C TRP A 255 -3.41 10.76 -1.16
N VAL A 256 -2.78 9.60 -0.94
CA VAL A 256 -1.67 9.39 0.01
C VAL A 256 -0.53 8.68 -0.72
N GLU A 257 0.56 8.36 -0.03
CA GLU A 257 1.59 7.41 -0.48
C GLU A 257 1.22 6.00 0.02
N PRO A 258 0.40 5.23 -0.72
CA PRO A 258 -0.17 3.98 -0.22
C PRO A 258 0.78 2.80 -0.33
N ASP A 259 0.48 1.73 0.39
CA ASP A 259 0.94 0.40 0.03
C ASP A 259 0.33 -0.02 -1.32
N THR A 260 1.15 -0.41 -2.27
CA THR A 260 0.73 -0.80 -3.63
C THR A 260 0.69 -2.32 -3.84
N ASN A 261 1.06 -3.10 -2.84
CA ASN A 261 0.95 -4.56 -2.89
C ASN A 261 -0.41 -5.05 -2.42
N MET A 262 -0.91 -4.55 -1.28
CA MET A 262 -2.11 -5.08 -0.62
C MET A 262 -3.40 -4.28 -0.92
N ALA A 263 -3.30 -3.01 -1.27
CA ALA A 263 -4.45 -2.24 -1.76
C ALA A 263 -5.04 -2.87 -3.03
N SER A 264 -6.36 -2.89 -3.17
CA SER A 264 -7.01 -3.43 -4.37
C SER A 264 -6.74 -2.57 -5.62
N GLY A 265 -6.93 -3.14 -6.80
CA GLY A 265 -6.77 -2.40 -8.06
C GLY A 265 -7.70 -1.18 -8.15
N GLU A 266 -8.95 -1.33 -7.73
CA GLU A 266 -9.89 -0.20 -7.72
C GLU A 266 -9.47 0.86 -6.70
N ALA A 267 -8.97 0.48 -5.53
CA ALA A 267 -8.43 1.44 -4.56
C ALA A 267 -7.25 2.25 -5.12
N LEU A 268 -6.30 1.61 -5.83
CA LEU A 268 -5.20 2.33 -6.49
C LEU A 268 -5.69 3.33 -7.55
N ILE A 269 -6.75 2.99 -8.30
CA ILE A 269 -7.38 3.92 -9.23
C ILE A 269 -8.03 5.08 -8.46
N ARG A 270 -8.69 4.83 -7.32
CA ARG A 270 -9.30 5.87 -6.47
C ARG A 270 -8.25 6.77 -5.82
N GLN A 271 -7.08 6.23 -5.44
CA GLN A 271 -5.94 7.04 -5.02
C GLN A 271 -5.59 8.11 -6.06
N LEU A 272 -5.54 7.73 -7.34
CA LEU A 272 -5.26 8.64 -8.45
C LEU A 272 -6.44 9.56 -8.77
N LEU A 273 -7.67 9.04 -8.76
CA LEU A 273 -8.87 9.80 -9.04
C LEU A 273 -9.03 10.99 -8.07
N TYR A 274 -9.01 10.71 -6.75
CA TYR A 274 -9.15 11.75 -5.74
C TYR A 274 -7.88 12.59 -5.58
N GLY A 275 -6.71 11.99 -5.75
CA GLY A 275 -5.44 12.72 -5.70
C GLY A 275 -5.32 13.74 -6.83
N LYS A 276 -5.50 13.33 -8.09
CA LYS A 276 -5.42 14.24 -9.24
C LYS A 276 -6.55 15.25 -9.24
N LYS A 277 -7.78 14.88 -8.82
CA LYS A 277 -8.90 15.82 -8.63
C LYS A 277 -8.48 16.94 -7.67
N TYR A 278 -7.92 16.61 -6.52
CA TYR A 278 -7.47 17.60 -5.53
C TYR A 278 -6.39 18.53 -6.08
N TYR A 279 -5.36 18.01 -6.76
CA TYR A 279 -4.32 18.83 -7.38
C TYR A 279 -4.88 19.81 -8.43
N ARG A 280 -5.84 19.35 -9.25
CA ARG A 280 -6.49 20.20 -10.26
C ARG A 280 -7.35 21.29 -9.61
N GLU A 281 -8.16 20.95 -8.62
CA GLU A 281 -9.10 21.87 -7.97
C GLU A 281 -8.40 22.89 -7.09
N GLU A 282 -7.43 22.47 -6.27
CA GLU A 282 -6.79 23.36 -5.30
C GLU A 282 -5.59 24.13 -5.87
N PHE A 283 -4.81 23.49 -6.74
CA PHE A 283 -3.55 24.08 -7.25
C PHE A 283 -3.56 24.36 -8.75
N GLY A 284 -4.56 23.92 -9.51
CA GLY A 284 -4.57 24.04 -10.97
C GLY A 284 -3.51 23.17 -11.66
N VAL A 285 -3.01 22.13 -10.97
CA VAL A 285 -1.95 21.25 -11.45
C VAL A 285 -2.55 19.91 -11.91
N ASP A 286 -2.29 19.50 -13.14
CA ASP A 286 -2.54 18.14 -13.58
C ASP A 286 -1.28 17.29 -13.33
N SER A 287 -1.24 16.63 -12.16
CA SER A 287 -0.08 15.85 -11.72
C SER A 287 0.27 14.76 -12.72
N GLN A 288 1.54 14.69 -13.14
CA GLN A 288 2.06 13.77 -14.16
C GLN A 288 3.07 12.77 -13.59
N MET A 289 3.38 12.85 -12.31
CA MET A 289 4.38 12.02 -11.68
C MET A 289 3.83 11.34 -10.43
N LEU A 290 4.03 10.03 -10.34
CA LEU A 290 3.85 9.29 -9.10
C LEU A 290 5.11 9.43 -8.25
N TRP A 291 4.94 9.89 -7.02
CA TRP A 291 6.01 10.08 -6.05
C TRP A 291 5.74 9.21 -4.84
N LEU A 292 6.41 8.05 -4.76
CA LEU A 292 6.30 7.08 -3.66
C LEU A 292 7.69 6.71 -3.14
N PRO A 293 8.35 7.57 -2.37
CA PRO A 293 9.74 7.38 -2.00
C PRO A 293 9.95 6.20 -1.06
N ASP A 294 8.97 5.84 -0.21
CA ASP A 294 9.15 4.88 0.87
C ASP A 294 8.23 3.65 0.85
N THR A 295 7.40 3.47 -0.18
CA THR A 295 6.49 2.31 -0.31
C THR A 295 7.25 0.99 -0.54
N PHE A 296 6.74 -0.13 0.00
CA PHE A 296 7.47 -1.40 0.16
C PHE A 296 7.30 -2.36 -1.02
N GLY A 297 7.48 -1.89 -2.23
CA GLY A 297 7.32 -2.66 -3.48
C GLY A 297 6.09 -2.23 -4.28
N TYR A 298 6.09 -2.57 -5.59
CA TYR A 298 5.14 -2.00 -6.55
C TYR A 298 4.60 -3.09 -7.46
N THR A 299 3.28 -3.21 -7.50
CA THR A 299 2.58 -4.18 -8.35
C THR A 299 2.82 -3.96 -9.84
N ALA A 300 2.91 -5.06 -10.58
CA ALA A 300 3.06 -5.03 -12.05
C ALA A 300 1.83 -4.46 -12.79
N ALA A 301 0.71 -4.26 -12.12
CA ALA A 301 -0.48 -3.60 -12.68
C ALA A 301 -0.34 -2.07 -12.75
N LEU A 302 0.54 -1.49 -11.94
CA LEU A 302 0.62 -0.05 -11.76
C LEU A 302 0.98 0.73 -13.05
N PRO A 303 1.88 0.27 -13.92
CA PRO A 303 2.18 0.99 -15.17
C PRO A 303 0.96 1.23 -16.06
N GLN A 304 0.05 0.27 -16.18
CA GLN A 304 -1.19 0.44 -16.93
C GLN A 304 -2.13 1.46 -16.28
N ILE A 305 -2.29 1.37 -14.95
CA ILE A 305 -3.12 2.27 -14.17
C ILE A 305 -2.61 3.71 -14.31
N LEU A 306 -1.30 3.93 -14.10
CA LEU A 306 -0.67 5.23 -14.21
C LEU A 306 -0.84 5.85 -15.60
N LYS A 307 -0.55 5.05 -16.64
CA LYS A 307 -0.66 5.49 -18.03
C LYS A 307 -2.08 5.91 -18.37
N SER A 308 -3.08 5.13 -17.99
CA SER A 308 -4.49 5.45 -18.23
C SER A 308 -4.96 6.66 -17.41
N CYS A 309 -4.35 6.92 -16.25
CA CYS A 309 -4.63 8.12 -15.45
C CYS A 309 -3.78 9.34 -15.86
N GLY A 310 -3.06 9.30 -16.98
CA GLY A 310 -2.25 10.42 -17.48
C GLY A 310 -0.99 10.70 -16.66
N VAL A 311 -0.54 9.76 -15.84
CA VAL A 311 0.73 9.83 -15.10
C VAL A 311 1.84 9.21 -15.96
N LYS A 312 2.91 9.98 -16.19
CA LYS A 312 3.98 9.64 -17.13
C LYS A 312 5.24 9.14 -16.45
N TYR A 313 5.46 9.56 -15.21
CA TYR A 313 6.70 9.37 -14.49
C TYR A 313 6.48 8.70 -13.14
N LEU A 314 7.47 7.91 -12.72
CA LEU A 314 7.55 7.33 -11.38
C LEU A 314 8.88 7.69 -10.73
N VAL A 315 8.83 8.12 -9.46
CA VAL A 315 10.01 8.24 -8.59
C VAL A 315 9.79 7.43 -7.32
N THR A 316 10.74 6.54 -7.03
CA THR A 316 10.82 5.77 -5.78
C THR A 316 12.26 5.37 -5.51
N GLN A 317 12.60 5.00 -4.26
CA GLN A 317 13.97 4.57 -3.92
C GLN A 317 14.03 3.22 -3.20
N LYS A 318 12.96 2.78 -2.56
CA LYS A 318 12.98 1.65 -1.64
C LYS A 318 13.53 0.35 -2.26
N ILE A 319 13.37 0.15 -3.55
CA ILE A 319 13.88 -1.02 -4.28
C ILE A 319 15.40 -1.17 -4.20
N PHE A 320 16.14 -0.10 -3.92
CA PHE A 320 17.59 -0.16 -3.70
C PHE A 320 18.00 -0.66 -2.30
N TRP A 321 17.05 -0.83 -1.36
CA TRP A 321 17.33 -1.34 -0.02
C TRP A 321 17.45 -2.87 -0.01
N SER A 322 18.49 -3.42 -0.61
CA SER A 322 18.74 -4.87 -0.66
C SER A 322 19.65 -5.33 0.46
N TYR A 323 19.25 -5.17 1.72
CA TYR A 323 20.10 -5.51 2.88
C TYR A 323 20.02 -6.97 3.35
N ASN A 324 19.05 -7.75 2.89
CA ASN A 324 18.86 -9.15 3.23
C ASN A 324 19.37 -10.09 2.13
N GLU A 325 20.60 -9.86 1.65
CA GLU A 325 21.20 -10.65 0.55
C GLU A 325 20.45 -10.61 -0.77
N GLY A 326 19.54 -9.64 -0.92
CA GLY A 326 18.77 -9.43 -2.13
C GLY A 326 19.64 -8.97 -3.29
N GLU A 327 19.17 -9.24 -4.49
CA GLU A 327 19.80 -8.75 -5.71
C GLU A 327 19.68 -7.23 -5.81
N GLN A 328 20.82 -6.55 -5.99
CA GLN A 328 20.81 -5.10 -6.15
C GLN A 328 20.14 -4.71 -7.46
N PHE A 329 19.21 -3.75 -7.40
CA PHE A 329 18.50 -3.27 -8.57
C PHE A 329 19.47 -2.59 -9.55
N PRO A 330 19.42 -2.92 -10.87
CA PRO A 330 20.48 -2.52 -11.82
C PRO A 330 20.31 -1.11 -12.41
N TYR A 331 19.13 -0.50 -12.34
CA TYR A 331 18.82 0.73 -13.09
C TYR A 331 18.34 1.87 -12.20
N HIS A 332 18.83 3.09 -12.47
CA HIS A 332 18.26 4.33 -11.96
C HIS A 332 17.20 4.88 -12.92
N TYR A 333 17.50 4.92 -14.21
CA TYR A 333 16.67 5.49 -15.26
C TYR A 333 16.28 4.44 -16.29
N PHE A 334 14.99 4.09 -16.37
CA PHE A 334 14.50 2.99 -17.19
C PHE A 334 13.00 3.13 -17.52
N TYR A 335 12.54 2.37 -18.52
CA TYR A 335 11.13 2.13 -18.73
C TYR A 335 10.68 0.98 -17.83
N TRP A 336 9.72 1.24 -16.95
CA TRP A 336 9.05 0.19 -16.22
C TRP A 336 7.86 -0.33 -17.01
N GLU A 337 7.88 -1.62 -17.37
CA GLU A 337 6.86 -2.29 -18.15
C GLU A 337 6.00 -3.19 -17.26
N GLY A 338 4.68 -2.93 -17.24
CA GLY A 338 3.69 -3.70 -16.51
C GLY A 338 3.33 -5.03 -17.19
N MET A 339 2.44 -5.78 -16.54
CA MET A 339 2.03 -7.11 -16.97
C MET A 339 1.23 -7.10 -18.29
N ASP A 340 0.65 -5.96 -18.68
CA ASP A 340 -0.09 -5.75 -19.94
C ASP A 340 0.77 -5.18 -21.07
N GLY A 341 2.08 -4.91 -20.80
CA GLY A 341 3.01 -4.27 -21.72
C GLY A 341 3.00 -2.74 -21.72
N SER A 342 2.19 -2.09 -20.88
CA SER A 342 2.24 -0.63 -20.68
C SER A 342 3.55 -0.21 -20.05
N LYS A 343 4.08 0.96 -20.46
CA LYS A 343 5.38 1.47 -19.99
C LYS A 343 5.25 2.85 -19.37
N ILE A 344 6.01 3.07 -18.29
CA ILE A 344 6.17 4.33 -17.56
C ILE A 344 7.66 4.66 -17.46
N THR A 345 8.04 5.91 -17.71
CA THR A 345 9.40 6.38 -17.47
C THR A 345 9.66 6.50 -15.97
N SER A 346 10.69 5.82 -15.47
CA SER A 346 10.96 5.71 -14.04
C SER A 346 12.37 6.14 -13.69
N PHE A 347 12.51 6.79 -12.53
CA PHE A 347 13.79 7.09 -11.92
C PHE A 347 13.82 6.65 -10.47
N LEU A 348 14.81 5.86 -10.09
CA LEU A 348 15.02 5.36 -8.74
C LEU A 348 16.35 5.91 -8.18
N PRO A 349 16.33 6.96 -7.34
CA PRO A 349 17.49 7.31 -6.52
C PRO A 349 17.74 6.22 -5.46
N THR A 350 18.89 6.21 -4.82
CA THR A 350 19.20 5.25 -3.74
C THR A 350 18.75 5.74 -2.36
N SER A 351 18.33 7.00 -2.26
CA SER A 351 17.77 7.62 -1.06
C SER A 351 16.79 8.74 -1.44
N TYR A 352 15.93 9.13 -0.52
CA TYR A 352 15.12 10.35 -0.59
C TYR A 352 15.52 11.37 0.48
N THR A 353 16.59 11.09 1.22
CA THR A 353 17.10 11.90 2.32
C THR A 353 18.55 12.32 2.10
N TYR A 354 18.92 12.53 0.82
CA TYR A 354 20.28 12.96 0.53
C TYR A 354 20.64 14.28 1.19
N ARG A 355 21.92 14.41 1.47
CA ARG A 355 22.55 15.70 1.71
C ARG A 355 23.01 16.29 0.38
N THR A 356 23.30 17.58 0.41
CA THR A 356 23.83 18.28 -0.77
C THR A 356 25.30 18.64 -0.61
N ASP A 357 25.98 18.19 0.42
CA ASP A 357 27.41 18.47 0.59
C ASP A 357 28.28 17.69 -0.42
N PRO A 358 29.50 18.18 -0.75
CA PRO A 358 30.34 17.57 -1.77
C PRO A 358 30.64 16.08 -1.54
N SER A 359 30.82 15.68 -0.30
CA SER A 359 31.13 14.27 0.04
C SER A 359 29.98 13.33 -0.32
N GLU A 360 28.74 13.77 -0.08
CA GLU A 360 27.53 13.03 -0.45
C GLU A 360 27.38 12.96 -1.97
N LEU A 361 27.45 14.10 -2.67
CA LEU A 361 27.26 14.13 -4.12
C LEU A 361 28.28 13.27 -4.88
N ILE A 362 29.57 13.38 -4.49
CA ILE A 362 30.62 12.56 -5.08
C ILE A 362 30.36 11.07 -4.78
N GLY A 363 30.01 10.74 -3.53
CA GLY A 363 29.73 9.37 -3.11
C GLY A 363 28.55 8.76 -3.85
N VAL A 364 27.45 9.48 -4.03
CA VAL A 364 26.29 9.06 -4.80
C VAL A 364 26.66 8.75 -6.24
N TRP A 365 27.43 9.63 -6.87
CA TRP A 365 27.88 9.44 -8.25
C TRP A 365 28.82 8.24 -8.41
N GLU A 366 29.76 8.04 -7.50
CA GLU A 366 30.69 6.91 -7.50
C GLU A 366 29.98 5.57 -7.32
N ASN A 367 28.97 5.52 -6.48
CA ASN A 367 28.27 4.28 -6.07
C ASN A 367 27.02 3.97 -6.91
N ARG A 368 26.68 4.78 -7.92
CA ARG A 368 25.51 4.50 -8.76
C ARG A 368 25.60 3.17 -9.48
N SER A 369 24.48 2.48 -9.61
CA SER A 369 24.39 1.18 -10.31
C SER A 369 24.62 1.34 -11.82
N GLN A 370 23.97 2.32 -12.44
CA GLN A 370 23.99 2.57 -13.90
C GLN A 370 25.15 3.50 -14.26
N LYS A 371 26.31 2.90 -14.61
CA LYS A 371 27.57 3.66 -14.76
C LYS A 371 27.80 4.25 -16.15
N ARG A 372 27.21 3.66 -17.20
CA ARG A 372 27.55 4.02 -18.59
C ARG A 372 26.54 4.93 -19.29
N ASP A 373 25.27 4.84 -18.89
CA ASP A 373 24.15 5.44 -19.63
C ASP A 373 23.47 6.55 -18.84
N LEU A 374 24.07 7.02 -17.74
CA LEU A 374 23.54 8.06 -16.87
C LEU A 374 24.57 9.16 -16.74
N ASP A 375 24.23 10.38 -17.14
CA ASP A 375 25.04 11.59 -17.04
C ASP A 375 24.36 12.68 -16.18
N ALA A 376 23.10 12.46 -15.81
CA ALA A 376 22.36 13.27 -14.85
C ALA A 376 21.75 12.40 -13.75
N PHE A 377 21.45 12.98 -12.62
CA PHE A 377 20.87 12.30 -11.45
C PHE A 377 19.81 13.16 -10.77
N LEU A 378 18.64 12.58 -10.45
CA LEU A 378 17.63 13.25 -9.63
C LEU A 378 17.95 13.04 -8.15
N LEU A 379 18.14 14.14 -7.42
CA LEU A 379 18.56 14.16 -6.02
C LEU A 379 17.48 14.77 -5.12
N PRO A 380 16.56 13.97 -4.54
CA PRO A 380 15.69 14.45 -3.47
C PRO A 380 16.51 14.64 -2.19
N PHE A 381 16.56 15.85 -1.65
CA PHE A 381 17.38 16.15 -0.48
C PHE A 381 16.59 16.71 0.69
N GLY A 382 17.03 16.41 1.90
CA GLY A 382 16.42 16.85 3.15
C GLY A 382 16.31 15.73 4.17
N TYR A 383 15.89 16.06 5.37
CA TYR A 383 15.56 15.06 6.38
C TYR A 383 14.19 14.45 6.07
N GLY A 384 14.10 13.11 6.05
CA GLY A 384 12.87 12.36 5.72
C GLY A 384 12.10 11.88 6.93
N ASP A 385 11.24 10.90 6.74
CA ASP A 385 10.39 10.15 7.66
C ASP A 385 9.52 11.01 8.60
N GLY A 386 10.12 11.81 9.43
CA GLY A 386 9.43 12.71 10.38
C GLY A 386 9.04 14.07 9.80
N GLY A 387 9.17 14.31 8.51
CA GLY A 387 8.87 15.60 7.88
C GLY A 387 9.95 16.65 8.09
N GLY A 388 11.21 16.24 8.32
CA GLY A 388 12.32 17.16 8.53
C GLY A 388 12.51 18.14 7.37
N GLY A 389 12.63 17.64 6.15
CA GLY A 389 12.92 18.44 4.96
C GLY A 389 14.31 19.09 4.98
N PRO A 390 14.65 19.85 3.95
CA PRO A 390 15.90 20.60 3.90
C PRO A 390 16.06 21.62 5.03
N ALA A 391 17.31 21.84 5.42
CA ALA A 391 17.73 22.92 6.28
C ALA A 391 18.62 23.90 5.49
N ARG A 392 19.00 25.01 6.09
CA ARG A 392 19.75 26.09 5.43
C ARG A 392 21.09 25.64 4.89
N ASP A 393 21.83 24.79 5.62
CA ASP A 393 23.14 24.27 5.20
C ASP A 393 23.07 23.50 3.85
N TYR A 394 22.01 22.73 3.62
CA TYR A 394 21.82 22.06 2.32
C TYR A 394 21.74 23.05 1.15
N LEU A 395 21.02 24.15 1.35
CA LEU A 395 20.85 25.16 0.29
C LEU A 395 22.13 25.96 0.07
N GLU A 396 22.89 26.19 1.12
CA GLU A 396 24.20 26.84 1.05
C GLU A 396 25.27 26.00 0.34
N TYR A 397 25.27 24.66 0.56
CA TYR A 397 26.11 23.77 -0.23
C TYR A 397 25.69 23.75 -1.70
N ALA A 398 24.42 23.50 -1.99
CA ALA A 398 23.89 23.45 -3.36
C ALA A 398 24.19 24.72 -4.16
N LYS A 399 24.15 25.90 -3.52
CA LYS A 399 24.51 27.19 -4.12
C LYS A 399 25.96 27.24 -4.55
N ARG A 400 26.89 26.68 -3.74
CA ARG A 400 28.32 26.64 -4.03
C ARG A 400 28.65 25.62 -5.13
N GLU A 401 27.89 24.56 -5.20
CA GLU A 401 28.10 23.43 -6.11
C GLU A 401 27.43 23.59 -7.46
N LYS A 402 26.83 24.73 -7.75
CA LYS A 402 26.20 25.01 -9.06
C LYS A 402 27.13 24.65 -10.23
N ASP A 403 28.43 24.90 -10.10
CA ASP A 403 29.46 24.50 -11.07
C ASP A 403 30.86 24.56 -10.41
N LEU A 404 31.08 23.74 -9.38
CA LEU A 404 32.32 23.70 -8.59
C LEU A 404 33.22 22.58 -9.14
N GLU A 405 34.44 22.94 -9.60
CA GLU A 405 35.38 21.94 -10.13
C GLU A 405 35.76 20.88 -9.10
N GLY A 406 35.54 19.61 -9.46
CA GLY A 406 35.79 18.44 -8.63
C GLY A 406 34.54 17.87 -7.93
N CYS A 407 33.40 18.51 -8.12
CA CYS A 407 32.13 18.07 -7.61
C CYS A 407 31.09 17.97 -8.76
N PRO A 408 30.10 17.08 -8.73
CA PRO A 408 28.95 17.13 -9.64
C PRO A 408 28.31 18.51 -9.64
N LYS A 409 27.79 18.94 -10.81
CA LYS A 409 27.06 20.22 -10.91
C LYS A 409 25.69 20.06 -10.27
N VAL A 410 25.23 21.02 -9.48
CA VAL A 410 23.90 21.05 -8.87
C VAL A 410 23.01 22.06 -9.57
N LYS A 411 21.87 21.60 -10.04
CA LYS A 411 20.78 22.40 -10.60
C LYS A 411 19.54 22.21 -9.73
N GLN A 412 19.14 23.23 -8.97
CA GLN A 412 17.89 23.17 -8.20
C GLN A 412 16.72 23.29 -9.17
N GLU A 413 15.99 22.21 -9.37
CA GLU A 413 14.96 22.14 -10.41
C GLU A 413 13.89 21.08 -10.07
N SER A 414 12.74 21.21 -10.74
CA SER A 414 11.62 20.28 -10.65
C SER A 414 11.97 18.88 -11.19
N PRO A 415 11.51 17.80 -10.56
CA PRO A 415 11.64 16.45 -11.12
C PRO A 415 11.01 16.31 -12.51
N ILE A 416 9.97 17.05 -12.80
CA ILE A 416 9.34 17.06 -14.14
C ILE A 416 10.30 17.63 -15.20
N THR A 417 11.06 18.67 -14.86
CA THR A 417 12.10 19.22 -15.74
C THR A 417 13.20 18.19 -15.99
N PHE A 418 13.66 17.49 -14.93
CA PHE A 418 14.62 16.40 -15.07
C PHE A 418 14.15 15.36 -16.10
N PHE A 419 12.93 14.85 -15.98
CA PHE A 419 12.41 13.86 -16.93
C PHE A 419 12.34 14.40 -18.37
N LYS A 420 11.87 15.63 -18.54
CA LYS A 420 11.78 16.27 -19.87
C LYS A 420 13.15 16.49 -20.52
N ASP A 421 14.12 16.94 -19.74
CA ASP A 421 15.50 17.13 -20.23
C ASP A 421 16.10 15.77 -20.65
N MET A 422 15.94 14.73 -19.82
CA MET A 422 16.40 13.38 -20.12
C MET A 422 15.69 12.74 -21.33
N GLU A 423 14.38 12.99 -21.49
CA GLU A 423 13.63 12.55 -22.68
C GLU A 423 14.10 13.26 -23.96
N ALA A 424 14.43 14.55 -23.87
CA ALA A 424 14.98 15.31 -24.99
C ALA A 424 16.37 14.80 -25.44
N GLU A 425 17.13 14.17 -24.53
CA GLU A 425 18.40 13.50 -24.78
C GLU A 425 18.26 12.05 -25.28
N GLY A 426 17.02 11.56 -25.45
CA GLY A 426 16.73 10.26 -26.05
C GLY A 426 16.03 9.26 -25.12
N GLY A 427 15.74 9.64 -23.88
CA GLY A 427 14.98 8.82 -22.92
C GLY A 427 15.74 7.59 -22.40
N PRO A 428 15.04 6.70 -21.64
CA PRO A 428 15.66 5.51 -21.06
C PRO A 428 16.11 4.50 -22.13
N LYS A 429 17.26 3.88 -21.92
CA LYS A 429 17.80 2.82 -22.81
C LYS A 429 17.43 1.41 -22.35
N HIS A 430 16.93 1.26 -21.15
CA HIS A 430 16.64 -0.02 -20.52
C HIS A 430 15.15 -0.15 -20.21
N THR A 431 14.66 -1.38 -20.20
CA THR A 431 13.29 -1.72 -19.75
C THR A 431 13.40 -2.78 -18.65
N TYR A 432 12.68 -2.56 -17.56
CA TYR A 432 12.45 -3.57 -16.53
C TYR A 432 10.98 -3.99 -16.58
N THR A 433 10.71 -5.29 -16.71
CA THR A 433 9.36 -5.84 -16.88
C THR A 433 8.90 -6.57 -15.63
N GLY A 434 7.66 -6.37 -15.23
CA GLY A 434 7.02 -7.05 -14.11
C GLY A 434 6.94 -6.20 -12.84
N GLU A 435 6.78 -6.86 -11.69
CA GLU A 435 6.70 -6.18 -10.40
C GLU A 435 8.05 -5.59 -9.98
N LEU A 436 8.04 -4.42 -9.36
CA LEU A 436 9.19 -3.92 -8.62
C LEU A 436 9.13 -4.53 -7.22
N TYR A 437 9.61 -5.77 -7.10
CA TYR A 437 9.61 -6.51 -5.85
C TYR A 437 10.65 -5.95 -4.89
N PHE A 438 10.22 -5.64 -3.66
CA PHE A 438 11.13 -5.23 -2.62
C PHE A 438 11.66 -6.45 -1.87
N SER A 439 12.97 -6.68 -1.91
CA SER A 439 13.64 -7.86 -1.32
C SER A 439 13.83 -7.77 0.19
N ALA A 440 13.03 -6.96 0.85
CA ALA A 440 12.92 -6.79 2.30
C ALA A 440 11.45 -6.56 2.69
N HIS A 441 11.18 -6.33 3.96
CA HIS A 441 9.85 -5.99 4.51
C HIS A 441 8.74 -7.02 4.19
N ARG A 442 9.07 -8.30 4.11
CA ARG A 442 8.16 -9.40 3.77
C ARG A 442 7.14 -9.68 4.86
N GLY A 443 7.45 -9.34 6.11
CA GLY A 443 6.53 -9.44 7.24
C GLY A 443 5.33 -8.53 7.13
N THR A 444 5.43 -7.45 6.35
CA THR A 444 4.34 -6.48 6.13
C THR A 444 3.11 -7.08 5.46
N TYR A 445 3.24 -8.19 4.75
CA TYR A 445 2.10 -8.90 4.19
C TYR A 445 1.23 -9.57 5.27
N THR A 446 1.73 -9.68 6.51
CA THR A 446 1.05 -10.42 7.60
C THR A 446 0.89 -9.61 8.87
N SER A 447 1.86 -8.76 9.26
CA SER A 447 1.83 -7.96 10.50
C SER A 447 0.53 -7.16 10.62
N GLN A 448 -0.09 -7.13 11.80
CA GLN A 448 -1.38 -6.47 12.05
C GLN A 448 -2.49 -7.01 11.12
N ALA A 449 -2.76 -8.31 11.22
CA ALA A 449 -3.71 -9.02 10.37
C ALA A 449 -5.11 -8.39 10.34
N MET A 450 -5.53 -7.77 11.44
CA MET A 450 -6.82 -7.06 11.56
C MET A 450 -6.91 -5.87 10.58
N VAL A 451 -5.84 -5.09 10.41
CA VAL A 451 -5.84 -3.94 9.48
C VAL A 451 -6.05 -4.41 8.05
N LYS A 452 -5.39 -5.48 7.65
CA LYS A 452 -5.52 -6.08 6.31
C LYS A 452 -6.92 -6.62 6.06
N GLN A 453 -7.49 -7.30 7.05
CA GLN A 453 -8.86 -7.82 6.98
C GLN A 453 -9.87 -6.69 6.85
N ASN A 454 -9.76 -5.66 7.69
CA ASN A 454 -10.69 -4.53 7.67
C ASN A 454 -10.54 -3.70 6.40
N ASN A 455 -9.31 -3.49 5.90
CA ASN A 455 -9.10 -2.84 4.61
C ASN A 455 -9.85 -3.57 3.48
N ARG A 456 -9.67 -4.90 3.36
CA ARG A 456 -10.36 -5.70 2.33
C ARG A 456 -11.88 -5.62 2.48
N ARG A 457 -12.39 -5.71 3.72
CA ARG A 457 -13.82 -5.57 3.99
C ARG A 457 -14.36 -4.19 3.62
N CYS A 458 -13.62 -3.12 3.91
CA CYS A 458 -14.00 -1.77 3.54
C CYS A 458 -14.01 -1.57 2.02
N GLU A 459 -12.98 -2.03 1.30
CA GLU A 459 -12.97 -1.98 -0.17
C GLU A 459 -14.17 -2.69 -0.79
N LEU A 460 -14.50 -3.90 -0.30
CA LEU A 460 -15.66 -4.66 -0.76
C LEU A 460 -16.98 -4.00 -0.36
N SER A 461 -17.10 -3.46 0.85
CA SER A 461 -18.30 -2.75 1.29
C SER A 461 -18.56 -1.47 0.49
N MET A 462 -17.51 -0.74 0.13
CA MET A 462 -17.63 0.43 -0.75
C MET A 462 -18.09 0.05 -2.16
N ARG A 463 -17.57 -1.08 -2.70
CA ARG A 463 -18.03 -1.63 -3.98
C ARG A 463 -19.53 -1.99 -3.94
N GLU A 464 -19.99 -2.62 -2.87
CA GLU A 464 -21.41 -2.92 -2.64
C GLU A 464 -22.25 -1.65 -2.54
N LEU A 465 -21.80 -0.66 -1.75
CA LEU A 465 -22.50 0.61 -1.58
C LEU A 465 -22.70 1.32 -2.92
N GLU A 466 -21.64 1.41 -3.74
CA GLU A 466 -21.72 2.08 -5.05
C GLU A 466 -22.68 1.36 -6.00
N LEU A 467 -22.63 0.05 -6.08
CA LEU A 467 -23.51 -0.75 -6.94
C LEU A 467 -24.99 -0.59 -6.54
N TRP A 468 -25.33 -0.90 -5.29
CA TRP A 468 -26.72 -0.92 -4.86
C TRP A 468 -27.32 0.47 -4.82
N SER A 469 -26.54 1.51 -4.45
CA SER A 469 -26.97 2.91 -4.55
C SER A 469 -27.16 3.37 -5.99
N THR A 470 -26.34 2.89 -6.92
CA THR A 470 -26.52 3.14 -8.36
C THR A 470 -27.85 2.57 -8.84
N LEU A 471 -28.18 1.33 -8.48
CA LEU A 471 -29.45 0.71 -8.84
C LEU A 471 -30.64 1.44 -8.24
N ALA A 472 -30.54 1.85 -6.99
CA ALA A 472 -31.56 2.66 -6.35
C ALA A 472 -31.74 4.02 -7.06
N ALA A 473 -30.64 4.65 -7.49
CA ALA A 473 -30.66 5.90 -8.23
C ALA A 473 -31.34 5.76 -9.60
N LEU A 474 -31.13 4.65 -10.30
CA LEU A 474 -31.84 4.34 -11.57
C LEU A 474 -33.36 4.19 -11.36
N LYS A 475 -33.79 3.91 -10.14
CA LYS A 475 -35.21 3.91 -9.73
C LYS A 475 -35.67 5.25 -9.09
N GLY A 476 -34.88 6.32 -9.25
CA GLY A 476 -35.22 7.68 -8.81
C GLY A 476 -34.94 8.00 -7.36
N LYS A 477 -34.11 7.19 -6.67
CA LYS A 477 -33.62 7.50 -5.31
C LYS A 477 -32.37 8.39 -5.40
N ALA A 478 -32.09 9.11 -4.31
CA ALA A 478 -30.87 9.92 -4.25
C ALA A 478 -29.63 9.04 -4.11
N TYR A 479 -28.59 9.33 -4.90
CA TYR A 479 -27.28 8.68 -4.75
C TYR A 479 -26.47 9.40 -3.66
N PRO A 480 -25.84 8.71 -2.69
CA PRO A 480 -25.13 9.33 -1.57
C PRO A 480 -23.71 9.77 -1.94
N ALA A 481 -23.54 10.62 -2.97
CA ALA A 481 -22.24 10.96 -3.54
C ALA A 481 -21.23 11.51 -2.53
N GLU A 482 -21.66 12.44 -1.65
CA GLU A 482 -20.78 13.02 -0.62
C GLU A 482 -20.30 11.98 0.39
N ALA A 483 -21.18 11.06 0.80
CA ALA A 483 -20.80 9.98 1.71
C ALA A 483 -19.82 9.01 1.03
N VAL A 484 -20.08 8.64 -0.22
CA VAL A 484 -19.20 7.75 -1.00
C VAL A 484 -17.78 8.35 -1.14
N GLU A 485 -17.67 9.62 -1.54
CA GLU A 485 -16.37 10.29 -1.67
C GLU A 485 -15.65 10.37 -0.31
N ARG A 486 -16.33 10.73 0.75
CA ARG A 486 -15.74 10.82 2.10
C ARG A 486 -15.29 9.46 2.61
N LEU A 487 -16.12 8.43 2.50
CA LEU A 487 -15.78 7.07 2.93
C LEU A 487 -14.61 6.50 2.13
N TRP A 488 -14.59 6.70 0.81
CA TRP A 488 -13.43 6.31 -0.01
C TRP A 488 -12.16 7.01 0.46
N LYS A 489 -12.16 8.33 0.67
CA LYS A 489 -10.99 9.06 1.15
C LYS A 489 -10.48 8.53 2.49
N GLU A 490 -11.37 8.09 3.39
CA GLU A 490 -10.99 7.46 4.65
C GLU A 490 -10.38 6.07 4.43
N VAL A 491 -10.93 5.22 3.55
CA VAL A 491 -10.30 3.93 3.18
C VAL A 491 -8.91 4.17 2.63
N LEU A 492 -8.77 5.08 1.67
CA LEU A 492 -7.52 5.41 1.01
C LEU A 492 -6.46 5.98 1.97
N LEU A 493 -6.88 6.77 2.96
CA LEU A 493 -6.00 7.29 4.01
C LEU A 493 -5.37 6.16 4.82
N HIS A 494 -6.17 5.14 5.18
CA HIS A 494 -5.71 3.99 5.96
C HIS A 494 -4.93 2.95 5.14
N GLN A 495 -4.78 3.15 3.82
CA GLN A 495 -3.87 2.40 2.96
C GLN A 495 -2.45 2.97 2.94
N PHE A 496 -2.18 4.04 3.71
CA PHE A 496 -0.85 4.59 3.87
C PHE A 496 0.17 3.49 4.21
N HIS A 497 1.41 3.61 3.67
CA HIS A 497 2.38 2.51 3.63
C HIS A 497 2.97 2.09 4.99
N ASP A 498 2.64 2.75 6.09
CA ASP A 498 2.91 2.29 7.45
C ASP A 498 1.66 1.88 8.24
N ILE A 499 0.45 2.19 7.75
CA ILE A 499 -0.78 1.71 8.38
C ILE A 499 -1.13 0.32 7.85
N LEU A 500 -1.39 0.17 6.56
CA LEU A 500 -1.78 -1.11 5.97
C LEU A 500 -0.72 -2.21 6.13
N PRO A 501 0.57 -1.95 5.98
CA PRO A 501 1.64 -2.92 6.23
C PRO A 501 1.77 -3.42 7.67
N GLY A 502 1.28 -2.69 8.64
CA GLY A 502 1.34 -3.14 10.03
C GLY A 502 2.58 -2.68 10.80
N SER A 503 3.21 -1.59 10.39
CA SER A 503 4.52 -1.12 10.86
C SER A 503 4.47 0.11 11.79
N SER A 504 3.29 0.45 12.30
CA SER A 504 3.05 1.58 13.21
C SER A 504 2.93 1.16 14.68
N ILE A 505 2.77 2.16 15.56
CA ILE A 505 2.55 1.97 16.99
C ILE A 505 1.10 1.55 17.32
N ALA A 506 0.87 0.97 18.49
CA ALA A 506 -0.44 0.51 18.99
C ALA A 506 -1.57 1.53 18.82
N ARG A 507 -1.30 2.79 19.13
CA ARG A 507 -2.32 3.84 19.03
C ARG A 507 -2.82 4.06 17.61
N VAL A 508 -1.95 3.95 16.61
CA VAL A 508 -2.33 4.06 15.19
C VAL A 508 -3.35 2.96 14.84
N TYR A 509 -3.12 1.73 15.31
CA TYR A 509 -4.02 0.62 15.03
C TYR A 509 -5.34 0.70 15.78
N GLN A 510 -5.34 1.23 17.00
CA GLN A 510 -6.59 1.52 17.74
C GLN A 510 -7.43 2.58 17.01
N GLU A 511 -6.79 3.62 16.48
CA GLU A 511 -7.46 4.67 15.70
C GLU A 511 -7.94 4.13 14.34
N ALA A 512 -7.12 3.34 13.64
CA ALA A 512 -7.46 2.72 12.36
C ALA A 512 -8.62 1.71 12.49
N GLU A 513 -8.60 0.86 13.51
CA GLU A 513 -9.70 -0.09 13.77
C GLU A 513 -11.02 0.64 13.98
N LYS A 514 -11.01 1.70 14.77
CA LYS A 514 -12.19 2.53 14.99
C LYS A 514 -12.70 3.17 13.68
N ALA A 515 -11.78 3.67 12.85
CA ALA A 515 -12.12 4.26 11.56
C ALA A 515 -12.72 3.21 10.61
N PHE A 516 -12.10 2.04 10.49
CA PHE A 516 -12.61 0.95 9.65
C PHE A 516 -14.01 0.49 10.08
N HIS A 517 -14.26 0.35 11.38
CA HIS A 517 -15.61 0.01 11.87
C HIS A 517 -16.62 1.09 11.51
N ALA A 518 -16.29 2.37 11.66
CA ALA A 518 -17.18 3.46 11.26
C ALA A 518 -17.47 3.47 9.75
N ILE A 519 -16.47 3.16 8.90
CA ILE A 519 -16.64 3.01 7.45
C ILE A 519 -17.60 1.86 7.14
N LEU A 520 -17.38 0.69 7.77
CA LEU A 520 -18.22 -0.50 7.57
C LEU A 520 -19.65 -0.25 8.01
N ASP A 521 -19.85 0.31 9.20
CA ASP A 521 -21.19 0.57 9.74
C ASP A 521 -21.98 1.52 8.83
N GLU A 522 -21.38 2.64 8.41
CA GLU A 522 -22.07 3.61 7.56
C GLU A 522 -22.30 3.08 6.14
N SER A 523 -21.31 2.41 5.55
CA SER A 523 -21.45 1.83 4.20
C SER A 523 -22.50 0.72 4.18
N HIS A 524 -22.58 -0.12 5.21
CA HIS A 524 -23.62 -1.14 5.35
C HIS A 524 -25.01 -0.51 5.54
N GLU A 525 -25.14 0.50 6.39
CA GLU A 525 -26.42 1.21 6.59
C GLU A 525 -26.95 1.82 5.28
N LEU A 526 -26.06 2.47 4.51
CA LEU A 526 -26.43 3.06 3.22
C LEU A 526 -26.77 1.99 2.17
N THR A 527 -26.03 0.88 2.17
CA THR A 527 -26.30 -0.27 1.27
C THR A 527 -27.64 -0.90 1.61
N GLU A 528 -27.95 -1.12 2.87
CA GLU A 528 -29.23 -1.68 3.30
C GLU A 528 -30.39 -0.76 2.91
N LYS A 529 -30.29 0.56 3.10
CA LYS A 529 -31.28 1.52 2.64
C LYS A 529 -31.51 1.47 1.13
N ALA A 530 -30.42 1.31 0.36
CA ALA A 530 -30.51 1.16 -1.09
C ALA A 530 -31.26 -0.13 -1.46
N LEU A 531 -30.88 -1.27 -0.87
CA LEU A 531 -31.51 -2.58 -1.10
C LEU A 531 -33.01 -2.57 -0.74
N GLN A 532 -33.36 -2.05 0.43
CA GLN A 532 -34.76 -1.92 0.86
C GLN A 532 -35.60 -1.08 -0.10
N SER A 533 -34.99 -0.10 -0.77
CA SER A 533 -35.71 0.70 -1.77
C SER A 533 -35.98 -0.03 -3.09
N LEU A 534 -35.34 -1.18 -3.29
CA LEU A 534 -35.49 -2.02 -4.48
C LEU A 534 -36.51 -3.14 -4.30
N THR A 535 -36.96 -3.39 -3.06
CA THR A 535 -37.90 -4.49 -2.69
C THR A 535 -39.24 -3.96 -2.21
N GLU A 536 -40.26 -4.80 -2.26
CA GLU A 536 -41.62 -4.49 -1.83
C GLU A 536 -42.22 -5.65 -0.96
N GLY A 537 -43.12 -5.31 -0.03
CA GLY A 537 -43.83 -6.29 0.79
C GLY A 537 -42.99 -6.91 1.91
N GLU A 538 -43.57 -7.86 2.67
CA GLU A 538 -42.93 -8.50 3.83
C GLU A 538 -42.85 -10.03 3.69
N ASN A 539 -43.42 -10.62 2.66
CA ASN A 539 -43.47 -12.07 2.47
C ASN A 539 -42.34 -12.58 1.57
N GLY A 540 -41.17 -12.86 2.18
CA GLY A 540 -40.03 -13.39 1.48
C GLY A 540 -38.77 -12.56 1.72
N ILE A 541 -37.70 -12.98 1.08
CA ILE A 541 -36.41 -12.31 1.07
C ILE A 541 -35.95 -12.14 -0.36
N THR A 542 -35.16 -11.10 -0.59
CA THR A 542 -34.46 -10.90 -1.86
C THR A 542 -32.96 -11.06 -1.63
N VAL A 543 -32.33 -11.88 -2.47
CA VAL A 543 -30.90 -12.15 -2.45
C VAL A 543 -30.27 -11.45 -3.65
N GLY A 544 -29.31 -10.57 -3.37
CA GLY A 544 -28.55 -9.82 -4.37
C GLY A 544 -27.16 -10.40 -4.57
N ASN A 545 -26.77 -10.55 -5.84
CA ASN A 545 -25.44 -10.93 -6.27
C ASN A 545 -24.78 -9.72 -6.95
N SER A 546 -23.71 -9.23 -6.37
CA SER A 546 -22.92 -8.13 -6.92
C SER A 546 -21.75 -8.58 -7.81
N LEU A 547 -21.62 -9.89 -8.07
CA LEU A 547 -20.60 -10.43 -8.97
C LEU A 547 -21.04 -10.39 -10.43
N GLY A 548 -20.09 -10.23 -11.35
CA GLY A 548 -20.31 -10.18 -12.80
C GLY A 548 -20.60 -11.51 -13.45
N PHE A 549 -20.91 -12.54 -12.68
CA PHE A 549 -21.27 -13.89 -13.15
C PHE A 549 -22.32 -14.54 -12.27
N ALA A 550 -23.13 -15.38 -12.86
CA ALA A 550 -24.10 -16.19 -12.15
C ALA A 550 -23.41 -17.39 -11.49
N TYR A 551 -23.87 -17.78 -10.31
CA TYR A 551 -23.37 -18.96 -9.59
C TYR A 551 -24.41 -19.52 -8.65
N GLU A 552 -24.26 -20.80 -8.28
CA GLU A 552 -25.06 -21.46 -7.26
C GLU A 552 -24.36 -21.43 -5.90
N THR A 553 -25.11 -21.20 -4.82
CA THR A 553 -24.55 -21.17 -3.47
C THR A 553 -25.57 -21.64 -2.43
N VAL A 554 -25.07 -22.24 -1.35
CA VAL A 554 -25.89 -22.62 -0.19
C VAL A 554 -26.05 -21.41 0.73
N LEU A 555 -27.29 -20.93 0.86
CA LEU A 555 -27.67 -19.81 1.72
C LEU A 555 -28.25 -20.30 3.03
N GLU A 556 -27.98 -19.58 4.12
CA GLU A 556 -28.77 -19.74 5.37
C GLU A 556 -30.06 -18.92 5.23
N LEU A 557 -31.21 -19.57 5.38
CA LEU A 557 -32.52 -18.99 5.19
C LEU A 557 -33.22 -18.79 6.54
N PRO A 558 -34.14 -17.81 6.65
CA PRO A 558 -35.01 -17.69 7.83
C PRO A 558 -35.82 -18.94 8.14
N GLU A 559 -36.17 -19.12 9.39
CA GLU A 559 -36.99 -20.29 9.86
C GLU A 559 -38.31 -20.44 9.09
N SER A 560 -38.89 -19.37 8.56
CA SER A 560 -40.09 -19.38 7.74
C SER A 560 -39.97 -20.23 6.47
N PHE A 561 -38.75 -20.56 6.05
CA PHE A 561 -38.46 -21.41 4.88
C PHE A 561 -38.26 -22.89 5.26
N ALA A 562 -38.48 -23.27 6.51
CA ALA A 562 -38.22 -24.65 6.95
C ALA A 562 -39.08 -25.71 6.23
N ALA A 563 -40.27 -25.34 5.74
CA ALA A 563 -41.15 -26.24 4.96
C ALA A 563 -40.74 -26.38 3.49
N GLY A 564 -39.94 -25.43 2.96
CA GLY A 564 -39.47 -25.35 1.57
C GLY A 564 -39.29 -23.93 1.11
N ALA A 565 -38.61 -23.77 -0.01
CA ALA A 565 -38.38 -22.49 -0.67
C ALA A 565 -38.63 -22.57 -2.20
N LYS A 566 -39.05 -21.46 -2.77
CA LYS A 566 -39.11 -21.27 -4.23
C LYS A 566 -38.84 -19.84 -4.58
N THR A 567 -38.41 -19.57 -5.83
CA THR A 567 -38.33 -18.21 -6.32
C THR A 567 -39.72 -17.57 -6.44
N LYS A 568 -39.80 -16.25 -6.49
CA LYS A 568 -41.07 -15.52 -6.71
C LYS A 568 -41.73 -15.97 -8.01
N GLU A 569 -40.98 -16.36 -9.01
CA GLU A 569 -41.45 -16.87 -10.31
C GLU A 569 -41.88 -18.34 -10.27
N GLY A 570 -41.68 -19.03 -9.14
CA GLY A 570 -42.17 -20.40 -8.89
C GLY A 570 -41.15 -21.52 -9.13
N LYS A 571 -39.87 -21.25 -9.37
CA LYS A 571 -38.80 -22.25 -9.43
C LYS A 571 -38.53 -22.78 -8.01
N GLU A 572 -38.69 -24.09 -7.82
CA GLU A 572 -38.38 -24.76 -6.54
C GLU A 572 -36.88 -24.63 -6.20
N ILE A 573 -36.56 -24.41 -4.93
CA ILE A 573 -35.22 -24.31 -4.38
C ILE A 573 -34.96 -25.49 -3.46
N PRO A 574 -33.91 -26.30 -3.68
CA PRO A 574 -33.54 -27.35 -2.72
C PRO A 574 -33.31 -26.76 -1.33
N THR A 575 -34.01 -27.29 -0.34
CA THR A 575 -33.95 -26.81 1.05
C THR A 575 -33.81 -27.95 2.03
N GLU A 576 -33.03 -27.68 3.10
CA GLU A 576 -32.83 -28.63 4.18
C GLU A 576 -32.78 -27.91 5.52
N LYS A 577 -33.44 -28.46 6.53
CA LYS A 577 -33.29 -28.02 7.92
C LYS A 577 -32.33 -28.91 8.66
N ILE A 578 -31.27 -28.35 9.19
CA ILE A 578 -30.22 -29.06 9.94
C ILE A 578 -30.10 -28.39 11.32
N GLY A 579 -30.54 -29.11 12.37
CA GLY A 579 -30.65 -28.53 13.71
C GLY A 579 -31.66 -27.38 13.74
N ASP A 580 -31.20 -26.20 14.14
CA ASP A 580 -31.99 -24.96 14.20
C ASP A 580 -31.82 -24.05 12.96
N LYS A 581 -31.03 -24.48 11.98
CA LYS A 581 -30.74 -23.69 10.76
C LYS A 581 -31.44 -24.29 9.55
N VAL A 582 -31.89 -23.43 8.65
CA VAL A 582 -32.47 -23.77 7.36
C VAL A 582 -31.48 -23.34 6.26
N TYR A 583 -31.21 -24.22 5.33
CA TYR A 583 -30.34 -23.96 4.19
C TYR A 583 -31.11 -24.13 2.89
N GLY A 584 -30.74 -23.33 1.87
CA GLY A 584 -31.28 -23.46 0.53
C GLY A 584 -30.17 -23.29 -0.51
N LEU A 585 -30.20 -24.11 -1.57
CA LEU A 585 -29.29 -24.01 -2.71
C LEU A 585 -29.95 -23.14 -3.78
N ALA A 586 -29.44 -21.92 -3.96
CA ALA A 586 -30.00 -20.92 -4.88
C ALA A 586 -29.02 -20.55 -5.97
N GLU A 587 -29.53 -20.43 -7.20
CA GLU A 587 -28.83 -19.81 -8.32
C GLU A 587 -29.00 -18.30 -8.27
N LEU A 588 -27.91 -17.55 -8.27
CA LEU A 588 -27.87 -16.10 -8.20
C LEU A 588 -27.50 -15.50 -9.56
N PRO A 589 -28.31 -14.58 -10.12
CA PRO A 589 -28.02 -13.96 -11.41
C PRO A 589 -26.85 -12.99 -11.31
N ALA A 590 -26.10 -12.81 -12.40
CA ALA A 590 -24.99 -11.87 -12.49
C ALA A 590 -25.45 -10.41 -12.31
N TYR A 591 -24.82 -9.64 -11.43
CA TYR A 591 -25.25 -8.26 -11.10
C TYR A 591 -26.76 -8.14 -11.00
N GLY A 592 -27.35 -8.95 -10.15
CA GLY A 592 -28.78 -9.08 -10.13
C GLY A 592 -29.36 -9.52 -8.80
N MET A 593 -30.65 -9.70 -8.80
CA MET A 593 -31.41 -10.12 -7.62
C MET A 593 -32.33 -11.27 -7.95
N VAL A 594 -32.59 -12.13 -6.99
CA VAL A 594 -33.62 -13.16 -7.02
C VAL A 594 -34.39 -13.13 -5.69
N SER A 595 -35.71 -13.19 -5.74
CA SER A 595 -36.53 -13.23 -4.53
C SER A 595 -36.96 -14.66 -4.22
N LEU A 596 -36.82 -15.01 -2.95
CA LEU A 596 -37.25 -16.31 -2.42
C LEU A 596 -38.47 -16.13 -1.53
N VAL A 597 -39.43 -17.04 -1.69
CA VAL A 597 -40.63 -17.09 -0.86
C VAL A 597 -40.79 -18.51 -0.26
N PRO A 598 -41.39 -18.66 0.94
CA PRO A 598 -41.66 -19.96 1.51
C PRO A 598 -42.48 -20.84 0.57
N ALA A 599 -42.21 -22.14 0.53
CA ALA A 599 -42.97 -23.18 -0.13
C ALA A 599 -43.54 -24.19 0.88
N GLU A 600 -44.50 -25.01 0.45
CA GLU A 600 -45.17 -25.98 1.33
C GLU A 600 -44.41 -27.32 1.46
N GLU A 601 -43.52 -27.61 0.50
CA GLU A 601 -42.73 -28.85 0.43
C GLU A 601 -41.27 -28.56 0.18
N GLN A 602 -40.39 -29.35 0.81
CA GLN A 602 -38.93 -29.31 0.56
C GLN A 602 -38.61 -30.05 -0.73
N THR A 603 -37.75 -29.44 -1.56
CA THR A 603 -37.17 -30.10 -2.71
C THR A 603 -35.75 -30.53 -2.39
N LYS A 604 -35.33 -31.72 -2.84
CA LYS A 604 -33.95 -32.20 -2.64
C LYS A 604 -33.01 -31.68 -3.73
N ALA A 605 -31.72 -31.49 -3.40
CA ALA A 605 -30.68 -31.23 -4.36
C ALA A 605 -30.42 -32.49 -5.22
N GLU A 606 -29.97 -32.27 -6.48
CA GLU A 606 -29.52 -33.37 -7.35
C GLU A 606 -28.14 -33.89 -6.91
N ASP A 607 -27.27 -33.04 -6.41
CA ASP A 607 -26.00 -33.39 -5.82
C ASP A 607 -26.04 -33.17 -4.31
N GLU A 608 -25.79 -34.22 -3.56
CA GLU A 608 -25.79 -34.19 -2.11
C GLU A 608 -24.37 -34.34 -1.55
N VAL A 609 -24.09 -33.64 -0.46
CA VAL A 609 -22.89 -33.87 0.34
C VAL A 609 -23.14 -35.05 1.29
N VAL A 610 -22.24 -36.04 1.27
CA VAL A 610 -22.25 -37.16 2.19
C VAL A 610 -21.05 -37.05 3.13
N LEU A 611 -21.29 -37.03 4.44
CA LEU A 611 -20.27 -37.13 5.48
C LEU A 611 -20.34 -38.53 6.10
N THR A 612 -19.23 -39.26 6.06
CA THR A 612 -19.10 -40.61 6.65
C THR A 612 -17.89 -40.65 7.58
N GLN A 613 -18.06 -41.17 8.78
CA GLN A 613 -16.98 -41.43 9.71
C GLN A 613 -16.53 -42.88 9.61
N VAL A 614 -15.20 -43.09 9.43
CA VAL A 614 -14.57 -44.41 9.37
C VAL A 614 -13.41 -44.46 10.35
N GLY A 615 -13.63 -45.00 11.54
CA GLY A 615 -12.67 -44.97 12.62
C GLY A 615 -12.40 -43.54 13.10
N GLU A 616 -11.14 -43.09 13.00
CA GLU A 616 -10.72 -41.73 13.33
C GLU A 616 -10.66 -40.83 12.11
N THR A 617 -11.12 -41.29 10.94
CA THR A 617 -11.14 -40.47 9.72
C THR A 617 -12.56 -40.10 9.32
N TYR A 618 -12.68 -38.95 8.63
CA TYR A 618 -13.96 -38.41 8.16
C TYR A 618 -13.88 -38.21 6.64
N VAL A 619 -14.85 -38.71 5.92
CA VAL A 619 -14.96 -38.54 4.46
C VAL A 619 -16.09 -37.56 4.18
N LEU A 620 -15.73 -36.45 3.55
CA LEU A 620 -16.63 -35.44 2.96
C LEU A 620 -16.65 -35.67 1.45
N GLU A 621 -17.79 -35.95 0.89
CA GLU A 621 -17.88 -36.28 -0.55
C GLU A 621 -19.18 -35.71 -1.15
N ASN A 622 -19.03 -35.08 -2.34
CA ASN A 622 -20.15 -34.72 -3.23
C ASN A 622 -19.88 -35.29 -4.63
N ARG A 623 -20.62 -34.86 -5.66
CA ARG A 623 -20.41 -35.31 -7.04
C ARG A 623 -19.04 -34.93 -7.59
N GLN A 624 -18.48 -33.78 -7.16
CA GLN A 624 -17.26 -33.14 -7.70
C GLN A 624 -15.99 -33.66 -7.02
N VAL A 625 -15.99 -33.71 -5.69
CA VAL A 625 -14.81 -33.96 -4.90
C VAL A 625 -15.04 -34.98 -3.78
N LYS A 626 -13.92 -35.60 -3.35
CA LYS A 626 -13.88 -36.46 -2.17
C LYS A 626 -12.67 -36.05 -1.32
N ALA A 627 -12.91 -35.59 -0.12
CA ALA A 627 -11.90 -35.22 0.86
C ALA A 627 -11.90 -36.19 2.04
N VAL A 628 -10.73 -36.65 2.50
CA VAL A 628 -10.57 -37.48 3.69
C VAL A 628 -9.81 -36.68 4.74
N VAL A 629 -10.43 -36.42 5.88
CA VAL A 629 -9.85 -35.70 7.01
C VAL A 629 -9.51 -36.67 8.12
N ASP A 630 -8.30 -36.57 8.66
CA ASP A 630 -7.84 -37.44 9.76
C ASP A 630 -8.25 -36.89 11.15
N GLY A 631 -7.88 -37.61 12.22
CA GLY A 631 -8.16 -37.22 13.61
C GLY A 631 -7.40 -35.97 14.09
N LYS A 632 -6.51 -35.40 13.26
CA LYS A 632 -5.80 -34.15 13.51
C LYS A 632 -6.40 -32.97 12.76
N GLY A 633 -7.44 -33.19 11.96
CA GLY A 633 -8.04 -32.16 11.10
C GLY A 633 -7.24 -31.87 9.83
N GLU A 634 -6.24 -32.71 9.52
CA GLU A 634 -5.45 -32.61 8.30
C GLU A 634 -6.17 -33.37 7.16
N VAL A 635 -6.12 -32.84 5.93
CA VAL A 635 -6.75 -33.48 4.76
C VAL A 635 -5.72 -34.43 4.13
N ILE A 636 -5.87 -35.72 4.40
CA ILE A 636 -4.92 -36.77 3.96
C ILE A 636 -5.17 -37.27 2.53
N SER A 637 -6.30 -36.92 1.93
CA SER A 637 -6.65 -37.21 0.55
C SER A 637 -7.62 -36.17 0.03
N PHE A 638 -7.39 -35.65 -1.18
CA PHE A 638 -8.32 -34.79 -1.92
C PHE A 638 -8.39 -35.24 -3.36
N VAL A 639 -9.47 -35.87 -3.72
CA VAL A 639 -9.69 -36.47 -5.05
C VAL A 639 -10.69 -35.66 -5.83
N LEU A 640 -10.31 -35.22 -7.04
CA LEU A 640 -11.23 -34.69 -8.03
C LEU A 640 -11.90 -35.86 -8.73
N LYS A 641 -13.23 -36.02 -8.58
CA LYS A 641 -13.94 -37.22 -9.01
C LYS A 641 -14.10 -37.33 -10.53
N THR A 642 -14.05 -36.24 -11.26
CA THR A 642 -14.12 -36.20 -12.72
C THR A 642 -12.99 -37.00 -13.37
N SER A 643 -11.78 -36.91 -12.81
CA SER A 643 -10.58 -37.63 -13.29
C SER A 643 -10.15 -38.80 -12.39
N GLY A 644 -10.65 -38.86 -11.16
CA GLY A 644 -10.17 -39.78 -10.15
C GLY A 644 -8.77 -39.43 -9.61
N ARG A 645 -8.27 -38.21 -9.88
CA ARG A 645 -6.91 -37.78 -9.51
C ARG A 645 -6.84 -37.34 -8.06
N GLU A 646 -5.84 -37.91 -7.35
CA GLU A 646 -5.44 -37.49 -6.01
C GLU A 646 -4.50 -36.27 -6.07
N PHE A 647 -4.85 -35.20 -5.36
CA PHE A 647 -4.07 -33.98 -5.31
C PHE A 647 -3.21 -33.82 -4.06
N ALA A 648 -3.50 -34.51 -2.96
CA ALA A 648 -2.66 -34.45 -1.75
C ALA A 648 -1.35 -35.22 -1.98
N ALA A 649 -0.20 -34.53 -1.92
CA ALA A 649 1.11 -35.18 -1.92
C ALA A 649 1.51 -35.65 -0.52
N GLU A 650 1.20 -34.83 0.46
CA GLU A 650 1.25 -35.02 1.90
C GLU A 650 -0.03 -34.44 2.50
N PRO A 651 -0.32 -34.59 3.80
CA PRO A 651 -1.49 -34.00 4.41
C PRO A 651 -1.57 -32.49 4.18
N LEU A 652 -2.72 -32.03 3.63
CA LEU A 652 -3.05 -30.63 3.43
C LEU A 652 -3.66 -30.05 4.71
N ASN A 653 -3.73 -28.73 4.81
CA ASN A 653 -4.25 -28.03 5.99
C ASN A 653 -3.42 -28.27 7.25
N ARG A 654 -2.12 -28.46 7.10
CA ARG A 654 -1.19 -28.65 8.22
C ARG A 654 -0.66 -27.32 8.70
N PHE A 655 -0.80 -27.06 10.00
CA PHE A 655 -0.22 -25.88 10.65
C PHE A 655 1.27 -26.07 10.93
N HIS A 656 2.06 -25.04 10.67
CA HIS A 656 3.49 -24.94 10.99
C HIS A 656 3.73 -23.66 11.78
N LEU A 657 4.36 -23.79 12.93
CA LEU A 657 4.75 -22.66 13.78
C LEU A 657 6.27 -22.52 13.79
N TYR A 658 6.75 -21.35 13.44
CA TYR A 658 8.17 -21.03 13.38
C TYR A 658 8.55 -19.92 14.37
N LYS A 659 9.82 -19.88 14.78
CA LYS A 659 10.41 -18.68 15.38
C LYS A 659 10.52 -17.59 14.32
N ASP A 660 10.18 -16.37 14.70
CA ASP A 660 10.22 -15.18 13.82
C ASP A 660 10.87 -14.03 14.58
N VAL A 661 12.21 -14.04 14.59
CA VAL A 661 13.03 -12.99 15.17
C VAL A 661 13.94 -12.48 14.07
N PRO A 662 13.44 -11.54 13.26
CA PRO A 662 14.23 -11.00 12.16
C PRO A 662 15.43 -10.22 12.69
N ARG A 663 16.50 -10.19 11.89
CA ARG A 663 17.75 -9.51 12.25
C ARG A 663 17.56 -7.99 12.44
N LEU A 664 16.67 -7.38 11.64
CA LEU A 664 16.33 -5.95 11.65
C LEU A 664 14.84 -5.79 11.38
N PHE A 665 14.24 -4.69 11.81
CA PHE A 665 12.88 -4.27 11.42
C PHE A 665 11.78 -5.28 11.74
N ASP A 666 11.49 -5.44 13.03
CA ASP A 666 10.67 -6.54 13.57
C ASP A 666 9.29 -6.68 12.90
N ALA A 667 8.48 -5.63 12.83
CA ALA A 667 7.17 -5.70 12.15
C ALA A 667 7.29 -5.87 10.64
N TRP A 668 8.38 -5.39 10.03
CA TRP A 668 8.54 -5.36 8.58
C TRP A 668 9.11 -6.64 7.99
N ASP A 669 10.07 -7.29 8.65
CA ASP A 669 10.82 -8.38 8.04
C ASP A 669 10.46 -9.79 8.54
N ILE A 670 10.72 -10.75 7.67
CA ILE A 670 10.87 -12.17 7.95
C ILE A 670 12.22 -12.58 7.35
N ASP A 671 13.09 -13.19 8.13
CA ASP A 671 14.39 -13.70 7.64
C ASP A 671 14.21 -14.99 6.84
N SER A 672 15.05 -15.20 5.81
CA SER A 672 14.94 -16.32 4.87
C SER A 672 15.12 -17.70 5.50
N ASN A 673 15.78 -17.78 6.67
CA ASN A 673 16.07 -19.01 7.39
C ASN A 673 15.00 -19.39 8.43
N TYR A 674 13.85 -18.73 8.48
CA TYR A 674 12.81 -19.01 9.48
C TYR A 674 12.38 -20.49 9.49
N LYS A 675 12.38 -21.16 8.33
CA LYS A 675 12.00 -22.59 8.21
C LYS A 675 12.94 -23.54 8.95
N GLU A 676 14.16 -23.13 9.23
CA GLU A 676 15.12 -23.92 10.02
C GLU A 676 14.78 -23.91 11.52
N GLN A 677 13.80 -23.11 11.93
CA GLN A 677 13.42 -22.90 13.32
C GLN A 677 11.93 -23.26 13.57
N GLU A 678 11.48 -24.36 12.99
CA GLU A 678 10.15 -24.90 13.29
C GLU A 678 10.08 -25.35 14.76
N ILE A 679 8.99 -24.98 15.45
CA ILE A 679 8.80 -25.21 16.88
C ILE A 679 7.88 -26.40 17.11
N THR A 680 6.67 -26.35 16.59
CA THR A 680 5.63 -27.37 16.85
C THR A 680 4.57 -27.33 15.75
N ALA A 681 3.77 -28.40 15.72
CA ALA A 681 2.49 -28.48 15.03
C ALA A 681 1.33 -28.27 16.01
N ALA A 682 0.11 -28.44 15.55
CA ALA A 682 -1.07 -28.42 16.41
C ALA A 682 -1.09 -29.60 17.39
N GLU A 683 -1.50 -29.33 18.63
CA GLU A 683 -1.57 -30.27 19.76
C GLU A 683 -2.98 -30.36 20.32
N ASP A 684 -3.27 -31.43 21.08
CA ASP A 684 -4.57 -31.68 21.74
C ASP A 684 -5.76 -31.58 20.77
N VAL A 685 -5.56 -31.98 19.51
CA VAL A 685 -6.55 -31.81 18.45
C VAL A 685 -7.69 -32.81 18.62
N LYS A 686 -8.91 -32.33 18.47
CA LYS A 686 -10.13 -33.11 18.47
C LYS A 686 -10.99 -32.74 17.27
N VAL A 687 -11.42 -33.76 16.52
CA VAL A 687 -12.32 -33.61 15.38
C VAL A 687 -13.69 -34.21 15.75
N SER A 688 -14.73 -33.50 15.41
CA SER A 688 -16.13 -33.94 15.62
C SER A 688 -17.02 -33.50 14.45
N VAL A 689 -18.07 -34.27 14.21
CA VAL A 689 -19.13 -33.88 13.27
C VAL A 689 -19.97 -32.79 13.93
N LEU A 690 -19.97 -31.59 13.35
CA LEU A 690 -20.86 -30.52 13.77
C LEU A 690 -22.18 -30.58 13.03
N GLN A 691 -22.14 -30.85 11.73
CA GLN A 691 -23.30 -30.85 10.84
C GLN A 691 -23.11 -31.93 9.77
N ALA A 692 -24.10 -32.74 9.53
CA ALA A 692 -24.15 -33.72 8.46
C ALA A 692 -25.46 -33.53 7.71
N GLY A 693 -25.44 -32.76 6.65
CA GLY A 693 -26.58 -32.46 5.81
C GLY A 693 -26.27 -32.73 4.35
N SER A 694 -27.32 -32.82 3.56
CA SER A 694 -27.21 -33.04 2.10
C SER A 694 -26.78 -31.78 1.35
N LEU A 695 -27.14 -30.59 1.83
CA LEU A 695 -26.66 -29.31 1.24
C LEU A 695 -25.33 -28.83 1.80
N ARG A 696 -25.06 -29.16 3.06
CA ARG A 696 -23.86 -28.73 3.76
C ARG A 696 -23.44 -29.71 4.82
N SER A 697 -22.17 -30.07 4.83
CA SER A 697 -21.57 -30.86 5.90
C SER A 697 -20.36 -30.13 6.50
N VAL A 698 -20.25 -30.20 7.85
CA VAL A 698 -19.23 -29.43 8.58
C VAL A 698 -18.61 -30.32 9.67
N LEU A 699 -17.28 -30.38 9.67
CA LEU A 699 -16.49 -30.88 10.80
C LEU A 699 -16.05 -29.71 11.67
N LYS A 700 -16.04 -29.91 12.98
CA LYS A 700 -15.45 -29.01 13.96
C LYS A 700 -14.13 -29.59 14.46
N VAL A 701 -13.06 -28.84 14.30
CA VAL A 701 -11.72 -29.14 14.80
C VAL A 701 -11.41 -28.17 15.92
N THR A 702 -10.92 -28.64 17.06
CA THR A 702 -10.43 -27.81 18.16
C THR A 702 -9.05 -28.27 18.57
N GLY A 703 -8.16 -27.37 18.97
CA GLY A 703 -6.82 -27.72 19.37
C GLY A 703 -6.04 -26.51 19.89
N ARG A 704 -4.74 -26.70 20.06
CA ARG A 704 -3.79 -25.67 20.47
C ARG A 704 -2.61 -25.62 19.51
N ILE A 705 -2.04 -24.44 19.35
CA ILE A 705 -0.75 -24.20 18.69
C ILE A 705 0.06 -23.39 19.68
N SER A 706 1.04 -24.02 20.37
CA SER A 706 1.80 -23.40 21.47
C SER A 706 0.87 -22.85 22.57
N ASN A 707 0.86 -21.53 22.81
CA ASN A 707 0.00 -20.87 23.82
C ASN A 707 -1.40 -20.50 23.31
N SER A 708 -1.63 -20.66 22.02
CA SER A 708 -2.83 -20.21 21.33
C SER A 708 -3.81 -21.34 21.14
N SER A 709 -5.11 -21.11 21.40
CA SER A 709 -6.17 -22.07 21.10
C SER A 709 -6.80 -21.76 19.74
N PHE A 710 -7.30 -22.79 19.06
CA PHE A 710 -8.01 -22.62 17.80
C PHE A 710 -9.29 -23.45 17.72
N VAL A 711 -10.21 -22.95 16.94
CA VAL A 711 -11.39 -23.66 16.43
C VAL A 711 -11.41 -23.51 14.93
N GLN A 712 -11.56 -24.64 14.21
CA GLN A 712 -11.70 -24.61 12.77
C GLN A 712 -12.92 -25.40 12.33
N TYR A 713 -13.65 -24.85 11.36
CA TYR A 713 -14.78 -25.51 10.73
C TYR A 713 -14.39 -25.88 9.30
N ILE A 714 -14.30 -27.19 9.04
CA ILE A 714 -14.01 -27.73 7.70
C ILE A 714 -15.35 -28.01 7.04
N ARG A 715 -15.64 -27.30 5.95
CA ARG A 715 -16.94 -27.30 5.30
C ARG A 715 -16.85 -27.75 3.85
N LEU A 716 -17.80 -28.62 3.45
CA LEU A 716 -18.09 -28.93 2.06
C LEU A 716 -19.57 -28.66 1.79
N ASP A 717 -19.87 -27.90 0.75
CA ASP A 717 -21.23 -27.62 0.28
C ASP A 717 -21.57 -28.48 -0.97
N ALA A 718 -22.83 -28.67 -1.22
CA ALA A 718 -23.34 -29.28 -2.44
C ALA A 718 -22.85 -28.44 -3.67
N GLU A 719 -22.62 -29.11 -4.81
CA GLU A 719 -22.10 -28.52 -6.06
C GLU A 719 -20.72 -27.84 -5.96
N SER A 720 -20.06 -27.81 -4.78
CA SER A 720 -18.77 -27.14 -4.59
C SER A 720 -17.59 -28.05 -4.95
N THR A 721 -16.58 -27.49 -5.66
CA THR A 721 -15.27 -28.12 -5.81
C THR A 721 -14.29 -27.70 -4.72
N ARG A 722 -14.71 -26.83 -3.83
CA ARG A 722 -13.88 -26.12 -2.83
C ARG A 722 -14.16 -26.64 -1.42
N LEU A 723 -13.10 -27.03 -0.70
CA LEU A 723 -13.15 -27.32 0.73
C LEU A 723 -12.75 -26.06 1.51
N GLU A 724 -13.64 -25.56 2.37
CA GLU A 724 -13.43 -24.33 3.12
C GLU A 724 -13.03 -24.60 4.57
N PHE A 725 -12.15 -23.74 5.10
CA PHE A 725 -11.59 -23.78 6.46
C PHE A 725 -11.83 -22.44 7.16
N GLU A 726 -12.99 -22.30 7.80
CA GLU A 726 -13.29 -21.15 8.66
C GLU A 726 -12.56 -21.34 9.99
N THR A 727 -11.69 -20.41 10.33
CA THR A 727 -10.73 -20.59 11.43
C THR A 727 -10.81 -19.41 12.40
N VAL A 728 -10.89 -19.74 13.69
CA VAL A 728 -10.81 -18.81 14.81
C VAL A 728 -9.61 -19.17 15.66
N ILE A 729 -8.71 -18.23 15.90
CA ILE A 729 -7.51 -18.41 16.72
C ILE A 729 -7.45 -17.32 17.79
N ASP A 730 -7.42 -17.71 19.08
CA ASP A 730 -7.06 -16.83 20.18
C ASP A 730 -5.53 -16.79 20.29
N TRP A 731 -4.93 -15.83 19.55
CA TRP A 731 -3.49 -15.75 19.35
C TRP A 731 -2.79 -15.09 20.55
N LYS A 732 -1.80 -15.80 21.13
CA LYS A 732 -1.07 -15.41 22.35
C LYS A 732 0.41 -15.73 22.24
N GLU A 733 1.02 -15.25 21.18
CA GLU A 733 2.41 -15.57 20.87
C GLU A 733 3.30 -14.33 20.87
N LEU A 734 4.60 -14.54 20.90
CA LEU A 734 5.62 -13.52 20.74
C LEU A 734 6.71 -14.05 19.83
N HIS A 735 7.08 -13.28 18.80
CA HIS A 735 8.07 -13.69 17.81
C HIS A 735 7.80 -15.08 17.22
N ARG A 736 6.58 -15.27 16.73
CA ARG A 736 6.11 -16.49 16.07
C ARG A 736 5.51 -16.16 14.70
N LEU A 737 5.68 -17.09 13.78
CA LEU A 737 5.08 -17.08 12.45
C LEU A 737 4.28 -18.37 12.27
N LEU A 738 2.98 -18.23 12.03
CA LEU A 738 2.07 -19.34 11.77
C LEU A 738 1.74 -19.43 10.29
N LYS A 739 1.97 -20.59 9.70
CA LYS A 739 1.59 -20.92 8.33
C LYS A 739 0.68 -22.15 8.28
N VAL A 740 -0.07 -22.28 7.18
CA VAL A 740 -0.79 -23.50 6.82
C VAL A 740 -0.30 -23.99 5.46
N ALA A 741 0.04 -25.28 5.38
CA ALA A 741 0.64 -25.87 4.19
C ALA A 741 -0.32 -26.76 3.40
N PHE A 742 -0.20 -26.68 2.08
CA PHE A 742 -0.92 -27.49 1.08
C PHE A 742 0.09 -28.07 0.07
N PRO A 743 0.78 -29.17 0.42
CA PRO A 743 1.67 -29.85 -0.52
C PRO A 743 0.87 -30.70 -1.52
N VAL A 744 0.96 -30.37 -2.80
CA VAL A 744 0.10 -30.92 -3.86
C VAL A 744 0.88 -31.75 -4.88
N ARG A 745 0.21 -32.70 -5.56
CA ARG A 745 0.76 -33.50 -6.65
C ARG A 745 0.72 -32.77 -7.98
N VAL A 746 1.24 -31.54 -7.99
CA VAL A 746 1.35 -30.69 -9.17
C VAL A 746 2.80 -30.24 -9.31
N PHE A 747 3.38 -30.42 -10.49
CA PHE A 747 4.71 -29.94 -10.80
C PHE A 747 4.62 -28.59 -11.51
N ALA A 748 5.09 -27.53 -10.87
CA ALA A 748 5.10 -26.20 -11.45
C ALA A 748 6.46 -25.52 -11.22
N GLU A 749 7.04 -24.94 -12.28
CA GLU A 749 8.26 -24.14 -12.16
C GLU A 749 7.97 -22.76 -11.52
N ASN A 750 6.80 -22.22 -11.83
CA ASN A 750 6.30 -20.97 -11.28
C ASN A 750 4.93 -21.19 -10.63
N GLY A 751 4.70 -20.51 -9.52
CA GLY A 751 3.39 -20.39 -8.92
C GLY A 751 2.71 -19.11 -9.38
N ILE A 752 1.39 -19.12 -9.41
CA ILE A 752 0.51 -18.03 -9.79
C ILE A 752 0.02 -17.36 -8.51
N ASN A 753 0.25 -16.06 -8.37
CA ASN A 753 -0.27 -15.27 -7.25
C ASN A 753 -1.14 -14.15 -7.80
N GLU A 754 -2.39 -14.09 -7.36
CA GLU A 754 -3.26 -12.98 -7.70
C GLU A 754 -2.69 -11.67 -7.19
N MET A 755 -2.72 -10.68 -8.05
CA MET A 755 -2.46 -9.27 -7.75
C MET A 755 -3.60 -8.42 -8.35
N GLN A 756 -3.46 -7.11 -8.34
CA GLN A 756 -4.46 -6.20 -8.87
C GLN A 756 -4.76 -6.47 -10.36
N PHE A 757 -6.01 -6.72 -10.69
CA PHE A 757 -6.50 -6.94 -12.06
C PHE A 757 -5.83 -8.08 -12.83
N GLY A 758 -5.29 -9.08 -12.14
CA GLY A 758 -4.65 -10.21 -12.77
C GLY A 758 -3.80 -11.00 -11.81
N TYR A 759 -2.69 -11.55 -12.28
CA TYR A 759 -1.76 -12.31 -11.48
C TYR A 759 -0.31 -12.13 -11.95
N VAL A 760 0.62 -12.45 -11.08
CA VAL A 760 2.04 -12.58 -11.41
C VAL A 760 2.51 -14.02 -11.20
N GLU A 761 3.48 -14.43 -11.99
CA GLU A 761 4.12 -15.73 -11.88
C GLU A 761 5.45 -15.57 -11.14
N ARG A 762 5.66 -16.37 -10.10
CA ARG A 762 6.88 -16.33 -9.29
C ARG A 762 7.50 -17.72 -9.13
N PRO A 763 8.83 -17.84 -9.11
CA PRO A 763 9.51 -19.15 -9.09
C PRO A 763 9.18 -19.94 -7.83
N THR A 764 8.96 -21.25 -7.99
CA THR A 764 8.80 -22.20 -6.88
C THR A 764 10.12 -22.79 -6.40
N ARG A 765 11.20 -22.59 -7.17
CA ARG A 765 12.56 -23.08 -6.86
C ARG A 765 13.43 -21.94 -6.38
N ARG A 766 14.39 -22.22 -5.50
CA ARG A 766 15.29 -21.24 -4.88
C ARG A 766 16.73 -21.38 -5.41
N SER A 767 16.89 -21.36 -6.74
CA SER A 767 18.16 -21.65 -7.39
C SER A 767 19.02 -20.42 -7.69
N ARG A 768 18.39 -19.29 -8.07
CA ARG A 768 19.07 -18.01 -8.34
C ARG A 768 18.83 -17.02 -7.21
N THR A 769 19.64 -15.95 -7.12
CA THR A 769 19.43 -14.87 -6.14
C THR A 769 18.01 -14.29 -6.24
N TYR A 770 17.59 -13.98 -7.45
CA TYR A 770 16.21 -13.56 -7.74
C TYR A 770 15.14 -14.51 -7.19
N ASP A 771 15.36 -15.84 -7.32
CA ASP A 771 14.41 -16.85 -6.83
C ASP A 771 14.42 -16.93 -5.30
N LYS A 772 15.62 -16.83 -4.69
CA LYS A 772 15.79 -16.88 -3.23
C LYS A 772 15.09 -15.73 -2.53
N ASP A 773 15.12 -14.54 -3.11
CA ASP A 773 14.48 -13.35 -2.56
C ASP A 773 12.97 -13.50 -2.39
N ARG A 774 12.32 -14.31 -3.23
CA ARG A 774 10.86 -14.47 -3.28
C ARG A 774 10.36 -15.64 -2.42
N PHE A 775 11.01 -15.86 -1.27
CA PHE A 775 10.61 -16.91 -0.33
C PHE A 775 9.30 -16.61 0.40
N GLU A 776 8.91 -15.34 0.49
CA GLU A 776 7.63 -14.84 0.96
C GLU A 776 7.18 -13.73 0.03
N VAL A 777 5.94 -13.82 -0.47
CA VAL A 777 5.41 -12.90 -1.47
C VAL A 777 3.98 -12.48 -1.14
N CYS A 778 3.51 -11.38 -1.74
CA CYS A 778 2.14 -10.93 -1.62
C CYS A 778 1.22 -11.71 -2.56
N ASN A 779 0.05 -12.07 -2.08
CA ASN A 779 -1.09 -12.53 -2.90
C ASN A 779 -2.37 -11.85 -2.41
N HIS A 780 -3.42 -11.88 -3.22
CA HIS A 780 -4.74 -11.36 -2.81
C HIS A 780 -5.69 -12.50 -2.45
N ARG A 781 -6.63 -12.86 -3.35
CA ARG A 781 -7.69 -13.83 -3.06
C ARG A 781 -7.25 -15.27 -3.27
N TYR A 782 -6.23 -15.50 -4.13
CA TYR A 782 -5.75 -16.85 -4.42
C TYR A 782 -4.27 -16.93 -4.76
N SER A 783 -3.72 -18.12 -4.53
CA SER A 783 -2.45 -18.58 -5.10
C SER A 783 -2.57 -19.99 -5.60
N ALA A 784 -1.92 -20.30 -6.73
CA ALA A 784 -2.09 -21.56 -7.43
C ALA A 784 -0.78 -22.16 -7.96
N LEU A 785 -0.76 -23.47 -8.05
CA LEU A 785 0.24 -24.23 -8.82
C LEU A 785 -0.48 -24.93 -9.98
N CYS A 786 0.08 -24.87 -11.19
CA CYS A 786 -0.48 -25.49 -12.38
C CYS A 786 0.62 -26.01 -13.28
N ASP A 787 0.48 -27.27 -13.75
CA ASP A 787 1.41 -27.91 -14.67
C ASP A 787 0.93 -27.90 -16.14
N GLY A 788 -0.13 -27.16 -16.44
CA GLY A 788 -0.75 -27.06 -17.74
C GLY A 788 -1.80 -28.14 -18.05
N ALA A 789 -1.84 -29.22 -17.27
CA ALA A 789 -2.84 -30.29 -17.34
C ALA A 789 -3.71 -30.38 -16.09
N HIS A 790 -3.17 -29.95 -14.95
CA HIS A 790 -3.83 -29.98 -13.66
C HIS A 790 -3.36 -28.80 -12.82
N GLY A 791 -4.21 -28.33 -11.94
CA GLY A 791 -3.86 -27.29 -10.99
C GLY A 791 -4.53 -27.45 -9.65
N ALA A 792 -3.94 -26.81 -8.65
CA ALA A 792 -4.49 -26.67 -7.30
C ALA A 792 -4.26 -25.26 -6.77
N ALA A 793 -5.19 -24.75 -5.97
CA ALA A 793 -5.11 -23.40 -5.41
C ALA A 793 -5.54 -23.34 -3.96
N VAL A 794 -4.93 -22.40 -3.24
CA VAL A 794 -5.38 -21.91 -1.94
C VAL A 794 -6.03 -20.55 -2.15
N LEU A 795 -7.25 -20.39 -1.65
CA LEU A 795 -8.04 -19.18 -1.65
C LEU A 795 -8.05 -18.60 -0.23
N ASN A 796 -8.22 -17.28 -0.09
CA ASN A 796 -8.35 -16.66 1.23
C ASN A 796 -9.19 -15.38 1.21
N ASP A 797 -9.68 -14.97 2.38
CA ASP A 797 -10.51 -13.77 2.56
C ASP A 797 -9.76 -12.54 3.08
N CYS A 798 -8.51 -12.69 3.59
CA CYS A 798 -7.79 -11.55 4.19
C CYS A 798 -6.28 -11.78 4.41
N LYS A 799 -5.70 -12.86 3.88
CA LYS A 799 -4.29 -13.22 4.09
C LYS A 799 -3.48 -12.92 2.84
N TYR A 800 -2.45 -12.07 2.99
CA TYR A 800 -1.66 -11.59 1.85
C TYR A 800 -0.28 -12.25 1.75
N GLY A 801 0.28 -12.74 2.86
CA GLY A 801 1.57 -13.44 2.84
C GLY A 801 1.45 -14.89 2.40
N ILE A 802 2.31 -15.32 1.49
CA ILE A 802 2.39 -16.72 1.06
C ILE A 802 3.82 -17.08 0.65
N SER A 803 4.24 -18.31 0.92
CA SER A 803 5.41 -18.91 0.28
C SER A 803 5.00 -20.07 -0.62
N MET A 804 5.70 -20.20 -1.73
CA MET A 804 5.57 -21.32 -2.63
C MET A 804 6.94 -22.01 -2.72
N ASN A 805 6.99 -23.28 -2.33
CA ASN A 805 8.22 -24.03 -2.36
C ASN A 805 7.99 -25.37 -3.02
N GLU A 806 8.60 -25.56 -4.21
CA GLU A 806 8.40 -26.73 -5.06
C GLU A 806 6.93 -26.99 -5.39
N ASN A 807 6.30 -27.93 -4.68
CA ASN A 807 4.91 -28.34 -4.86
C ASN A 807 4.01 -27.94 -3.68
N ALA A 808 4.48 -27.12 -2.76
CA ALA A 808 3.70 -26.68 -1.60
C ALA A 808 3.29 -25.21 -1.71
N LEU A 809 2.02 -24.94 -1.43
CA LEU A 809 1.46 -23.62 -1.16
C LEU A 809 1.37 -23.45 0.36
N GLU A 810 2.06 -22.47 0.93
CA GLU A 810 2.10 -22.23 2.37
C GLU A 810 1.60 -20.83 2.69
N LEU A 811 0.30 -20.70 2.98
CA LEU A 811 -0.35 -19.44 3.32
C LEU A 811 0.10 -18.99 4.72
N THR A 812 0.51 -17.74 4.85
CA THR A 812 0.90 -17.15 6.13
C THR A 812 -0.35 -16.60 6.83
N LEU A 813 -0.64 -17.14 8.00
CA LEU A 813 -1.87 -16.82 8.73
C LEU A 813 -1.69 -15.67 9.72
N LEU A 814 -0.68 -15.78 10.59
CA LEU A 814 -0.42 -14.81 11.67
C LEU A 814 1.06 -14.71 11.97
N ARG A 815 1.47 -13.59 12.48
CA ARG A 815 2.77 -13.40 13.12
C ARG A 815 2.62 -12.59 14.40
N ALA A 816 3.69 -12.50 15.20
CA ALA A 816 3.67 -11.79 16.48
C ALA A 816 4.94 -10.96 16.63
N ALA A 817 5.04 -9.87 15.88
CA ALA A 817 6.09 -8.88 16.05
C ALA A 817 5.95 -8.15 17.40
N ALA A 818 7.06 -7.59 17.91
CA ALA A 818 7.11 -6.89 19.20
C ALA A 818 7.55 -5.42 19.07
N ALA A 819 7.79 -4.92 17.86
CA ALA A 819 8.12 -3.52 17.61
C ALA A 819 7.65 -3.09 16.21
N PRO A 820 7.11 -1.87 16.05
CA PRO A 820 6.84 -0.84 17.07
C PRO A 820 5.66 -1.16 18.01
N GLU A 821 4.76 -2.08 17.64
CA GLU A 821 3.65 -2.55 18.47
C GLU A 821 4.09 -3.82 19.23
N MET A 822 4.10 -3.75 20.56
CA MET A 822 4.62 -4.83 21.41
C MET A 822 3.74 -6.08 21.49
N HIS A 823 2.47 -5.90 21.28
CA HIS A 823 1.48 -6.96 21.35
C HIS A 823 0.76 -7.13 20.02
N ALA A 824 1.48 -6.86 18.93
CA ALA A 824 0.94 -6.97 17.60
C ALA A 824 0.28 -8.33 17.39
N ASP A 825 -0.94 -8.30 16.88
CA ASP A 825 -1.77 -9.48 16.61
C ASP A 825 -2.18 -10.34 17.82
N ASN A 826 -1.80 -10.03 19.07
CA ASN A 826 -2.21 -10.79 20.25
C ASN A 826 -3.68 -10.53 20.60
N ARG A 827 -4.58 -11.21 19.87
CA ARG A 827 -6.03 -11.10 19.97
C ARG A 827 -6.71 -12.30 19.32
N GLU A 828 -8.04 -12.36 19.39
CA GLU A 828 -8.81 -13.33 18.61
C GLU A 828 -8.86 -12.91 17.12
N HIS A 829 -8.60 -13.86 16.22
CA HIS A 829 -8.65 -13.70 14.78
C HIS A 829 -9.64 -14.66 14.16
N HIS A 830 -10.46 -14.13 13.22
CA HIS A 830 -11.42 -14.87 12.41
C HIS A 830 -11.09 -14.71 10.94
N PHE A 831 -10.87 -15.80 10.23
CA PHE A 831 -10.56 -15.77 8.79
C PHE A 831 -10.95 -17.09 8.12
N THR A 832 -11.14 -17.03 6.82
CA THR A 832 -11.45 -18.20 6.01
C THR A 832 -10.43 -18.36 4.89
N TYR A 833 -9.96 -19.57 4.71
CA TYR A 833 -9.24 -19.97 3.51
C TYR A 833 -9.87 -21.24 2.94
N ALA A 834 -9.54 -21.58 1.70
CA ALA A 834 -10.11 -22.73 1.05
C ALA A 834 -9.09 -23.41 0.13
N PHE A 835 -9.32 -24.68 -0.16
CA PHE A 835 -8.54 -25.45 -1.13
C PHE A 835 -9.43 -25.92 -2.26
N THR A 836 -8.94 -25.80 -3.50
CA THR A 836 -9.62 -26.30 -4.71
C THR A 836 -8.61 -26.89 -5.68
N ALA A 837 -9.07 -27.75 -6.60
CA ALA A 837 -8.28 -28.34 -7.65
C ALA A 837 -9.09 -28.45 -8.96
N TRP A 838 -8.39 -28.52 -10.09
CA TRP A 838 -9.02 -28.60 -11.40
C TRP A 838 -8.19 -29.37 -12.42
N GLU A 839 -8.80 -29.71 -13.54
CA GLU A 839 -8.17 -30.26 -14.73
C GLU A 839 -7.98 -29.17 -15.78
N GLY A 840 -6.92 -29.29 -16.58
CA GLY A 840 -6.56 -28.33 -17.61
C GLY A 840 -5.59 -27.26 -17.13
N SER A 841 -5.39 -26.24 -17.97
CA SER A 841 -4.55 -25.08 -17.66
C SER A 841 -5.21 -24.16 -16.61
N PHE A 842 -4.49 -23.15 -16.16
CA PHE A 842 -5.07 -22.12 -15.29
C PHE A 842 -6.23 -21.38 -15.97
N ALA A 843 -6.17 -21.20 -17.28
CA ALA A 843 -7.23 -20.56 -18.07
C ALA A 843 -8.55 -21.37 -18.07
N ASP A 844 -8.50 -22.68 -17.82
CA ASP A 844 -9.66 -23.55 -17.74
C ASP A 844 -10.28 -23.61 -16.33
N SER A 845 -9.58 -23.06 -15.31
CA SER A 845 -10.01 -23.10 -13.92
C SER A 845 -11.11 -22.09 -13.59
N ASP A 846 -11.84 -22.31 -12.52
CA ASP A 846 -12.76 -21.34 -11.89
C ASP A 846 -12.14 -20.61 -10.69
N VAL A 847 -10.82 -20.70 -10.50
CA VAL A 847 -10.11 -20.16 -9.32
C VAL A 847 -10.40 -18.66 -9.14
N VAL A 848 -10.38 -17.87 -10.21
CA VAL A 848 -10.68 -16.42 -10.14
C VAL A 848 -12.10 -16.19 -9.60
N ARG A 849 -13.11 -16.89 -10.14
CA ARG A 849 -14.49 -16.77 -9.68
C ARG A 849 -14.66 -17.22 -8.25
N GLN A 850 -14.11 -18.38 -7.90
CA GLN A 850 -14.14 -18.92 -6.53
C GLN A 850 -13.46 -17.98 -5.53
N GLY A 851 -12.39 -17.28 -5.94
CA GLY A 851 -11.76 -16.23 -5.14
C GLY A 851 -12.72 -15.07 -4.84
N TYR A 852 -13.50 -14.64 -5.84
CA TYR A 852 -14.57 -13.65 -5.63
C TYR A 852 -15.69 -14.17 -4.73
N GLU A 853 -16.23 -15.36 -4.97
CA GLU A 853 -17.30 -15.96 -4.17
C GLU A 853 -16.92 -16.14 -2.70
N LEU A 854 -15.65 -16.45 -2.40
CA LEU A 854 -15.17 -16.55 -1.02
C LEU A 854 -15.20 -15.19 -0.32
N ASN A 855 -14.88 -14.11 -1.03
CA ASN A 855 -14.71 -12.75 -0.50
C ASN A 855 -16.00 -11.92 -0.56
N VAL A 856 -16.82 -12.07 -1.59
CA VAL A 856 -18.04 -11.28 -1.82
C VAL A 856 -19.26 -12.16 -1.54
N LYS A 857 -19.84 -11.98 -0.38
CA LYS A 857 -21.03 -12.75 0.00
C LYS A 857 -22.29 -12.12 -0.58
N PRO A 858 -23.33 -12.92 -0.94
CA PRO A 858 -24.61 -12.39 -1.35
C PRO A 858 -25.22 -11.50 -0.27
N VAL A 859 -25.83 -10.40 -0.68
CA VAL A 859 -26.60 -9.54 0.24
C VAL A 859 -28.02 -10.04 0.34
N VAL A 860 -28.61 -9.97 1.54
CA VAL A 860 -29.99 -10.43 1.78
C VAL A 860 -30.78 -9.28 2.38
N THR A 861 -31.96 -8.98 1.81
CA THR A 861 -32.88 -8.00 2.34
C THR A 861 -34.30 -8.55 2.41
N ASN A 862 -35.12 -8.01 3.31
CA ASN A 862 -36.53 -8.38 3.43
C ASN A 862 -37.34 -7.83 2.24
N GLY A 863 -38.45 -8.51 1.92
CA GLY A 863 -39.32 -8.17 0.82
C GLY A 863 -38.95 -8.89 -0.49
N THR A 864 -39.71 -8.64 -1.55
CA THR A 864 -39.51 -9.25 -2.85
C THR A 864 -39.35 -8.20 -3.96
N ALA A 865 -38.58 -8.53 -4.96
CA ALA A 865 -38.43 -7.80 -6.21
C ALA A 865 -38.63 -8.74 -7.40
N ASP A 866 -38.79 -8.23 -8.61
CA ASP A 866 -38.69 -9.05 -9.80
C ASP A 866 -37.22 -9.43 -10.04
N ALA A 867 -36.99 -10.68 -10.45
CA ALA A 867 -35.66 -11.15 -10.78
C ALA A 867 -35.09 -10.40 -11.97
N PHE A 868 -33.81 -10.01 -11.89
CA PHE A 868 -33.09 -9.38 -12.99
C PHE A 868 -31.61 -9.74 -12.99
N SER A 869 -31.00 -9.63 -14.16
CA SER A 869 -29.55 -9.60 -14.37
C SER A 869 -29.22 -8.36 -15.20
N LEU A 870 -28.25 -7.55 -14.73
CA LEU A 870 -27.96 -6.26 -15.40
C LEU A 870 -26.98 -6.40 -16.54
N PHE A 871 -25.94 -7.22 -16.34
CA PHE A 871 -24.82 -7.33 -17.27
C PHE A 871 -24.41 -8.78 -17.49
N ASP A 872 -24.01 -9.07 -18.73
CA ASP A 872 -23.35 -10.31 -19.09
C ASP A 872 -22.11 -9.96 -19.93
N VAL A 873 -20.94 -10.41 -19.51
CA VAL A 873 -19.66 -10.17 -20.18
C VAL A 873 -19.30 -11.25 -21.20
N GLY A 874 -20.11 -12.31 -21.33
CA GLY A 874 -20.02 -13.35 -22.34
C GLY A 874 -18.82 -14.28 -22.26
N LYS A 875 -17.75 -13.96 -21.51
CA LYS A 875 -16.53 -14.74 -21.37
C LYS A 875 -16.04 -14.83 -19.92
N ASN A 876 -15.57 -16.01 -19.55
CA ASN A 876 -15.15 -16.31 -18.16
C ASN A 876 -13.84 -15.63 -17.73
N ASN A 877 -13.03 -15.17 -18.67
CA ASN A 877 -11.77 -14.49 -18.40
C ASN A 877 -11.89 -12.97 -18.31
N VAL A 878 -13.09 -12.42 -18.59
CA VAL A 878 -13.36 -10.99 -18.37
C VAL A 878 -14.18 -10.83 -17.09
N ILE A 879 -13.69 -10.03 -16.19
CA ILE A 879 -14.34 -9.71 -14.92
C ILE A 879 -14.85 -8.27 -14.99
N LEU A 880 -16.11 -8.06 -14.67
CA LEU A 880 -16.67 -6.76 -14.39
C LEU A 880 -16.47 -6.48 -12.88
N GLU A 881 -15.52 -5.61 -12.57
CA GLU A 881 -15.07 -5.36 -11.20
C GLU A 881 -15.98 -4.37 -10.47
N SER A 882 -16.35 -3.27 -11.12
CA SER A 882 -17.04 -2.17 -10.47
C SER A 882 -18.13 -1.57 -11.37
N VAL A 883 -19.25 -1.20 -10.76
CA VAL A 883 -20.38 -0.48 -11.36
C VAL A 883 -20.76 0.68 -10.45
N LYS A 884 -20.72 1.91 -10.96
CA LYS A 884 -21.00 3.13 -10.18
C LYS A 884 -21.55 4.24 -11.05
N LEU A 885 -22.02 5.33 -10.43
CA LEU A 885 -22.25 6.60 -11.14
C LEU A 885 -20.94 7.37 -11.36
N ALA A 886 -20.88 8.13 -12.43
CA ALA A 886 -19.74 8.98 -12.77
C ALA A 886 -19.52 10.08 -11.73
N GLU A 887 -18.26 10.36 -11.41
CA GLU A 887 -17.84 11.37 -10.40
C GLU A 887 -18.23 12.81 -10.78
N ASP A 888 -18.49 13.08 -12.05
CA ASP A 888 -18.86 14.43 -12.53
C ASP A 888 -20.34 14.80 -12.29
N GLY A 889 -21.10 13.92 -11.65
CA GLY A 889 -22.52 14.13 -11.34
C GLY A 889 -23.46 14.09 -12.56
N SER A 890 -22.98 13.64 -13.72
CA SER A 890 -23.78 13.55 -14.96
C SER A 890 -24.91 12.50 -14.87
N GLY A 891 -24.81 11.53 -13.96
CA GLY A 891 -25.69 10.36 -13.88
C GLY A 891 -25.35 9.25 -14.88
N ASP A 892 -24.28 9.39 -15.67
CA ASP A 892 -23.76 8.31 -16.51
C ASP A 892 -23.24 7.15 -15.63
N LEU A 893 -23.30 5.90 -16.13
CA LEU A 893 -22.74 4.74 -15.45
C LEU A 893 -21.28 4.56 -15.83
N ILE A 894 -20.47 4.21 -14.85
CA ILE A 894 -19.07 3.78 -15.04
C ILE A 894 -18.97 2.28 -14.76
N LEU A 895 -18.37 1.56 -15.69
CA LEU A 895 -18.07 0.13 -15.59
C LEU A 895 -16.57 -0.08 -15.68
N ARG A 896 -16.01 -0.89 -14.77
CA ARG A 896 -14.60 -1.30 -14.81
C ARG A 896 -14.50 -2.78 -15.10
N LEU A 897 -13.85 -3.13 -16.21
CA LEU A 897 -13.65 -4.51 -16.62
C LEU A 897 -12.16 -4.81 -16.78
N TYR A 898 -11.78 -6.07 -16.61
CA TYR A 898 -10.42 -6.49 -16.90
C TYR A 898 -10.35 -7.95 -17.38
N GLU A 899 -9.34 -8.26 -18.20
CA GLU A 899 -8.99 -9.63 -18.58
C GLU A 899 -8.10 -10.26 -17.48
N SER A 900 -8.51 -11.42 -16.94
CA SER A 900 -7.96 -11.97 -15.69
C SER A 900 -7.01 -13.18 -15.87
N ARG A 901 -6.83 -13.71 -17.12
CA ARG A 901 -6.18 -15.02 -17.35
C ARG A 901 -4.99 -14.96 -18.33
N LYS A 902 -4.43 -13.77 -18.60
CA LYS A 902 -3.30 -13.55 -19.52
C LYS A 902 -3.61 -14.01 -20.96
N ALA A 903 -4.86 -13.84 -21.38
CA ALA A 903 -5.33 -14.31 -22.68
C ALA A 903 -6.13 -13.23 -23.42
N ALA A 904 -5.63 -12.78 -24.57
CA ALA A 904 -6.37 -11.83 -25.40
C ALA A 904 -7.72 -12.43 -25.80
N VAL A 905 -8.78 -11.64 -25.75
CA VAL A 905 -10.15 -12.12 -25.97
C VAL A 905 -11.05 -11.07 -26.60
N GLN A 906 -11.90 -11.50 -27.52
CA GLN A 906 -13.03 -10.73 -28.02
C GLN A 906 -14.30 -11.20 -27.32
N THR A 907 -15.07 -10.26 -26.84
CA THR A 907 -16.33 -10.50 -26.14
C THR A 907 -17.33 -9.39 -26.42
N ALA A 908 -18.52 -9.53 -25.88
CA ALA A 908 -19.53 -8.48 -25.89
C ALA A 908 -20.10 -8.30 -24.49
N LEU A 909 -20.20 -7.05 -24.05
CA LEU A 909 -20.95 -6.69 -22.85
C LEU A 909 -22.41 -6.48 -23.23
N SER A 910 -23.26 -7.37 -22.77
CA SER A 910 -24.72 -7.23 -22.92
C SER A 910 -25.34 -6.66 -21.65
N THR A 911 -26.39 -5.85 -21.77
CA THR A 911 -27.08 -5.24 -20.63
C THR A 911 -28.58 -5.18 -20.83
N SER A 912 -29.34 -5.32 -19.73
CA SER A 912 -30.77 -5.09 -19.70
C SER A 912 -31.15 -3.60 -19.63
N LEU A 913 -30.19 -2.72 -19.41
CA LEU A 913 -30.42 -1.27 -19.29
C LEU A 913 -30.61 -0.62 -20.67
N PRO A 914 -31.45 0.45 -20.77
CA PRO A 914 -31.67 1.18 -22.03
C PRO A 914 -30.48 2.15 -22.31
N VAL A 915 -29.39 1.62 -22.83
CA VAL A 915 -28.19 2.41 -23.14
C VAL A 915 -28.40 3.19 -24.42
N ALA A 916 -28.31 4.52 -24.35
CA ALA A 916 -28.39 5.43 -25.50
C ALA A 916 -27.02 5.64 -26.16
N LYS A 917 -25.96 5.72 -25.38
CA LYS A 917 -24.57 5.91 -25.83
C LYS A 917 -23.57 5.23 -24.89
N ALA A 918 -22.44 4.80 -25.45
CA ALA A 918 -21.33 4.23 -24.70
C ALA A 918 -20.01 4.84 -25.18
N TRP A 919 -19.04 4.95 -24.27
CA TRP A 919 -17.67 5.38 -24.55
C TRP A 919 -16.65 4.50 -23.84
N SER A 920 -15.50 4.30 -24.47
CA SER A 920 -14.28 3.98 -23.72
C SER A 920 -13.82 5.23 -22.96
N CYS A 921 -13.19 5.04 -21.81
CA CYS A 921 -12.74 6.12 -20.96
C CYS A 921 -11.35 5.82 -20.39
N THR A 922 -10.66 6.88 -20.00
CA THR A 922 -9.53 6.76 -19.06
C THR A 922 -10.03 6.20 -17.73
N MET A 923 -9.13 5.71 -16.88
CA MET A 923 -9.50 5.27 -15.53
C MET A 923 -9.98 6.44 -14.63
N LEU A 924 -9.76 7.68 -15.05
CA LEU A 924 -10.31 8.90 -14.45
C LEU A 924 -11.69 9.29 -15.03
N GLU A 925 -12.36 8.39 -15.75
CA GLU A 925 -13.71 8.53 -16.31
C GLU A 925 -13.82 9.58 -17.46
N GLU A 926 -12.70 10.07 -17.99
CA GLU A 926 -12.64 10.99 -19.11
C GLU A 926 -12.91 10.23 -20.42
N LYS A 927 -13.89 10.71 -21.22
CA LYS A 927 -14.30 10.03 -22.48
C LYS A 927 -13.20 10.06 -23.53
N GLU A 928 -12.95 8.90 -24.16
CA GLU A 928 -11.97 8.76 -25.24
C GLU A 928 -12.65 8.50 -26.59
N GLU A 929 -13.26 7.34 -26.77
CA GLU A 929 -13.86 6.90 -28.03
C GLU A 929 -15.33 6.50 -27.82
N GLU A 930 -16.22 6.95 -28.71
CA GLU A 930 -17.63 6.51 -28.70
C GLU A 930 -17.74 5.09 -29.27
N LEU A 931 -18.34 4.20 -28.48
CA LEU A 931 -18.51 2.79 -28.84
C LEU A 931 -19.90 2.56 -29.43
N MET A 932 -19.98 1.65 -30.41
CA MET A 932 -21.26 1.26 -31.02
C MET A 932 -22.06 0.41 -30.04
N VAL A 933 -23.33 0.76 -29.86
CA VAL A 933 -24.30 -0.01 -29.08
C VAL A 933 -25.29 -0.65 -30.06
N GLU A 934 -25.29 -1.97 -30.16
CA GLU A 934 -26.22 -2.72 -31.02
C GLU A 934 -27.03 -3.73 -30.20
N ASN A 935 -28.32 -3.62 -30.20
CA ASN A 935 -29.23 -4.53 -29.48
C ASN A 935 -28.86 -4.69 -28.00
N HIS A 936 -28.59 -3.60 -27.31
CA HIS A 936 -28.13 -3.57 -25.91
C HIS A 936 -26.79 -4.27 -25.66
N SER A 937 -25.95 -4.40 -26.67
CA SER A 937 -24.64 -5.06 -26.58
C SER A 937 -23.55 -4.14 -27.11
N ILE A 938 -22.36 -4.21 -26.49
CA ILE A 938 -21.16 -3.45 -26.81
C ILE A 938 -20.03 -4.46 -27.07
N SER A 939 -19.48 -4.47 -28.28
CA SER A 939 -18.34 -5.31 -28.63
C SER A 939 -17.08 -4.80 -27.97
N LEU A 940 -16.30 -5.69 -27.36
CA LEU A 940 -15.07 -5.40 -26.65
C LEU A 940 -13.95 -6.35 -27.08
N ASP A 941 -12.74 -5.79 -27.22
CA ASP A 941 -11.52 -6.55 -27.50
C ASP A 941 -10.52 -6.28 -26.39
N PHE A 942 -10.04 -7.31 -25.70
CA PHE A 942 -9.09 -7.22 -24.61
C PHE A 942 -7.75 -7.83 -24.98
N ARG A 943 -6.66 -7.12 -24.67
CA ARG A 943 -5.33 -7.70 -24.59
C ARG A 943 -5.21 -8.46 -23.26
N ALA A 944 -4.16 -9.28 -23.14
CA ALA A 944 -3.85 -9.93 -21.86
C ALA A 944 -3.71 -8.89 -20.73
N PHE A 945 -4.41 -9.12 -19.62
CA PHE A 945 -4.46 -8.25 -18.43
C PHE A 945 -4.90 -6.80 -18.69
N GLU A 946 -5.59 -6.55 -19.80
CA GLU A 946 -6.07 -5.20 -20.09
C GLU A 946 -7.24 -4.83 -19.19
N ILE A 947 -7.19 -3.60 -18.65
CA ILE A 947 -8.26 -2.97 -17.88
C ILE A 947 -8.97 -1.98 -18.79
N LYS A 948 -10.30 -2.03 -18.83
CA LYS A 948 -11.13 -1.08 -19.56
C LYS A 948 -12.11 -0.37 -18.65
N THR A 949 -12.24 0.92 -18.86
CA THR A 949 -13.30 1.73 -18.27
C THR A 949 -14.30 2.08 -19.35
N LEU A 950 -15.57 1.79 -19.11
CA LEU A 950 -16.66 2.15 -19.98
C LEU A 950 -17.56 3.18 -19.29
N ARG A 951 -18.10 4.10 -20.05
CA ARG A 951 -19.08 5.07 -19.59
C ARG A 951 -20.34 4.92 -20.43
N LEU A 952 -21.46 4.68 -19.77
CA LEU A 952 -22.75 4.44 -20.40
C LEU A 952 -23.71 5.59 -20.04
N LYS A 953 -24.30 6.18 -21.06
CA LYS A 953 -25.42 7.10 -20.90
C LYS A 953 -26.72 6.37 -21.19
N LEU A 954 -27.60 6.35 -20.21
CA LEU A 954 -28.93 5.75 -20.37
C LEU A 954 -29.87 6.67 -21.16
N ALA A 955 -30.92 6.08 -21.78
CA ALA A 955 -31.90 6.77 -22.60
C ALA A 955 -32.87 7.65 -21.80
#